data_903e2784f88a1ea03b4443e78b99fe22
#
_entry.id   903e2784f88a1ea03b4443e78b99fe22
#
_cell.length_a   1.000
_cell.length_b   1.000
_cell.length_c   1.000
_cell.angle_alpha   90.00
_cell.angle_beta   90.00
_cell.angle_gamma   90.00
#
_symmetry.space_group_name_H-M   'P 1'
#
loop_
_entity.id
_entity.type
_entity.pdbx_description
1 polymer ?
#
loop_
_entity_poly.entity_id
_entity_poly.type
_entity_poly.pdbx_seq_one_letter_code
_entity_poly.pdbx_strand_id
1 'polypeptide(L)'
;MIRRLPVTLQFVLFFMFMVVSLLWNFGCGGSSGDSPPPPTKLPPTIAKEFGGTSVALNGNTTLTFTLSNPNSSLSLSGIGFTDTMPSGLTVSSPNGLTGTCGGGTITAASGSTSVSLSGAALAAGSSCTFTVNVMGTTSGGQNNVTSAVTSTEAGNGATASAQITVVGPSQQPVEPTDISPINGDVYYVLNQLSALQADLNNNSTTAGDHIVQQARTFTDLSQRWAFTKLPGGSWQISNLFNHLCFDSATVAGVVYVVQNPCAGSATQQWTLAAASAGYYAITNASTGLLIDLYQGSISAGAVLDQTEVSGSPTQSQLWLLRPAFFRGIDNALLEKQEAARVSTGLTWWKDAGQPLDVLAMLKNHGVNMIRLRPSSAPPYSNSSQSGCSGNACYAETDAQDLDLAKRSKNLGLSVELTLLFDGGSSTSVPPAWASDSLPQLQTDIYNYVKGEIMTYRQAGVMPDLVAIGNEVDTGFLGSIGSPTGADFSGFASLQVQALQAVADAAADTSIGPAVPPPLTCIHITPAWNLTQFFTLANSNGIKYDAICQSYYPFFHGPLTDAQAAQSNPQSQPVEQDVLVDASNNIGKPIFIIETGEHYENGDDSNDPWYTPPSVAEQQQFLLDLQEVQEGLPNNLGMGIEYWDPAGVNIPSLSGGFFNGDNQADAIYIWNGVTLFNNADSSGTTNVNDPSYSELLPGMDALGGNLDSTLSYKFVNRSSGNILSVYQGSNSSGAMLDAETDSGSPTASQQWRIMGNGDGYFKIASLNPGPGNTTNALDDAAGSTANGTAIVQSAANSSTEQEWSIVSAGGGYFSFVNRLSGLTLDTSGGSGALTGFVVQEPGGSTAQSQQWQIVPVH
;
A
#
# COMPACT_ATOMS: atom_id res chain seq x y z
N MET A 1 22.34 40.06 -7.82
CA MET A 1 21.79 40.53 -6.52
C MET A 1 20.35 40.94 -6.75
N ILE A 2 19.42 39.98 -6.73
CA ILE A 2 17.97 40.25 -6.80
C ILE A 2 17.35 39.49 -5.63
N ARG A 3 16.87 40.24 -4.64
CA ARG A 3 16.21 39.73 -3.45
C ARG A 3 14.84 39.17 -3.82
N ARG A 4 14.56 37.95 -3.37
CA ARG A 4 13.23 37.31 -3.45
C ARG A 4 12.26 38.07 -2.52
N LEU A 5 11.11 38.47 -3.05
CA LEU A 5 9.97 38.98 -2.31
C LEU A 5 9.12 37.80 -1.78
N PRO A 6 8.50 37.91 -0.61
CA PRO A 6 7.74 36.82 -0.01
C PRO A 6 6.41 36.55 -0.73
N VAL A 7 5.99 35.28 -0.68
CA VAL A 7 4.86 34.66 -1.40
C VAL A 7 3.48 35.31 -1.14
N THR A 8 3.35 36.10 -0.10
CA THR A 8 2.10 36.79 0.28
C THR A 8 1.66 37.93 -0.66
N LEU A 9 2.50 38.33 -1.58
CA LEU A 9 2.16 39.44 -2.51
C LEU A 9 1.64 38.96 -3.87
N GLN A 10 1.74 37.69 -4.18
CA GLN A 10 1.22 37.12 -5.44
C GLN A 10 -0.28 36.83 -5.43
N PHE A 11 -0.89 36.64 -4.28
CA PHE A 11 -2.34 36.38 -4.19
C PHE A 11 -3.19 37.64 -4.33
N VAL A 12 -2.68 38.82 -4.04
CA VAL A 12 -3.44 40.08 -4.15
C VAL A 12 -3.54 40.56 -5.60
N LEU A 13 -2.59 40.21 -6.47
CA LEU A 13 -2.59 40.65 -7.87
C LEU A 13 -3.47 39.78 -8.79
N PHE A 14 -3.81 38.55 -8.38
CA PHE A 14 -4.68 37.68 -9.18
C PHE A 14 -6.17 38.04 -9.05
N PHE A 15 -6.58 38.63 -7.95
CA PHE A 15 -7.98 39.09 -7.75
C PHE A 15 -8.29 40.43 -8.40
N MET A 16 -7.28 41.24 -8.74
CA MET A 16 -7.50 42.57 -9.34
C MET A 16 -7.68 42.53 -10.87
N PHE A 17 -7.33 41.43 -11.55
CA PHE A 17 -7.45 41.32 -12.99
C PHE A 17 -8.77 40.71 -13.48
N MET A 18 -9.62 40.18 -12.58
CA MET A 18 -10.89 39.58 -12.94
C MET A 18 -12.10 40.52 -12.88
N VAL A 19 -11.92 41.77 -12.45
CA VAL A 19 -12.97 42.76 -12.31
C VAL A 19 -13.03 43.79 -13.47
N VAL A 20 -12.04 43.80 -14.39
CA VAL A 20 -11.91 44.87 -15.41
C VAL A 20 -12.46 44.46 -16.81
N SER A 21 -12.95 43.23 -17.02
CA SER A 21 -13.37 42.76 -18.36
C SER A 21 -14.87 42.69 -18.58
N LEU A 22 -15.71 43.40 -17.80
CA LEU A 22 -17.17 43.41 -17.99
C LEU A 22 -17.80 44.81 -18.14
N LEU A 23 -17.10 45.73 -18.77
CA LEU A 23 -17.66 47.02 -19.15
C LEU A 23 -17.23 47.40 -20.57
N TRP A 24 -17.92 46.90 -21.58
CA TRP A 24 -18.16 47.58 -22.87
C TRP A 24 -19.09 46.74 -23.73
N ASN A 25 -20.38 47.09 -23.61
CA ASN A 25 -21.33 47.06 -24.72
C ASN A 25 -22.67 47.68 -24.24
N PHE A 26 -22.87 48.93 -24.50
CA PHE A 26 -24.22 49.54 -24.57
C PHE A 26 -24.33 50.40 -25.82
N GLY A 27 -25.07 49.85 -26.79
CA GLY A 27 -25.61 50.57 -27.89
C GLY A 27 -26.90 51.30 -27.46
N CYS A 28 -27.07 52.54 -27.86
CA CYS A 28 -28.24 53.36 -27.64
C CYS A 28 -29.53 52.82 -28.32
N GLY A 29 -30.61 52.82 -27.54
CA GLY A 29 -32.00 52.67 -28.05
C GLY A 29 -32.99 52.99 -26.94
N GLY A 30 -33.78 54.03 -27.13
CA GLY A 30 -34.51 54.82 -26.16
C GLY A 30 -35.70 54.21 -25.40
N SER A 31 -35.95 54.93 -24.32
CA SER A 31 -37.25 55.30 -23.71
C SER A 31 -38.22 54.22 -23.28
N SER A 32 -38.27 53.91 -21.98
CA SER A 32 -39.48 54.03 -21.11
C SER A 32 -39.05 53.80 -19.70
N GLY A 33 -39.55 54.64 -18.78
CA GLY A 33 -39.11 54.67 -17.38
C GLY A 33 -39.55 53.43 -16.59
N ASP A 34 -38.64 52.48 -16.40
CA ASP A 34 -38.70 51.54 -15.29
C ASP A 34 -37.53 51.87 -14.35
N SER A 35 -37.86 52.14 -13.10
CA SER A 35 -36.85 52.27 -12.04
C SER A 35 -36.04 50.99 -12.01
N PRO A 36 -34.68 51.05 -11.93
CA PRO A 36 -33.87 49.85 -11.80
C PRO A 36 -34.36 49.04 -10.61
N PRO A 37 -34.43 47.69 -10.71
CA PRO A 37 -34.81 46.88 -9.57
C PRO A 37 -33.91 47.24 -8.38
N PRO A 38 -34.44 47.27 -7.16
CA PRO A 38 -33.65 47.61 -6.01
C PRO A 38 -32.43 46.63 -5.93
N PRO A 39 -31.25 47.13 -5.62
CA PRO A 39 -30.04 46.26 -5.56
C PRO A 39 -30.32 45.08 -4.66
N THR A 40 -30.05 43.89 -5.18
CA THR A 40 -30.23 42.64 -4.42
C THR A 40 -29.35 42.69 -3.18
N LYS A 41 -29.96 42.63 -2.00
CA LYS A 41 -29.27 42.61 -0.74
C LYS A 41 -28.63 41.23 -0.53
N LEU A 42 -27.34 41.16 -0.46
CA LEU A 42 -26.63 39.92 -0.22
C LEU A 42 -26.39 39.73 1.29
N PRO A 43 -26.72 38.56 1.87
CA PRO A 43 -26.44 38.28 3.27
C PRO A 43 -24.93 38.26 3.57
N PRO A 44 -24.52 38.43 4.82
CA PRO A 44 -23.13 38.28 5.21
C PRO A 44 -22.62 36.87 4.96
N THR A 45 -21.33 36.73 4.69
CA THR A 45 -20.65 35.41 4.59
C THR A 45 -19.78 35.18 5.81
N ILE A 46 -19.59 33.91 6.16
CA ILE A 46 -18.71 33.46 7.23
C ILE A 46 -17.80 32.35 6.72
N ALA A 47 -16.50 32.42 7.05
CA ALA A 47 -15.53 31.34 6.90
C ALA A 47 -14.93 31.00 8.26
N LYS A 48 -14.49 29.78 8.41
CA LYS A 48 -13.91 29.26 9.65
C LYS A 48 -12.79 28.28 9.36
N GLU A 49 -11.69 28.34 10.12
CA GLU A 49 -10.58 27.40 10.01
C GLU A 49 -9.89 27.16 11.34
N PHE A 50 -9.31 26.00 11.54
CA PHE A 50 -8.40 25.71 12.63
C PHE A 50 -6.96 26.08 12.24
N GLY A 51 -6.11 26.36 13.24
CA GLY A 51 -4.70 26.66 13.05
C GLY A 51 -3.83 25.47 12.62
N GLY A 52 -4.44 24.30 12.44
CA GLY A 52 -3.81 23.09 11.96
C GLY A 52 -4.84 21.99 11.73
N THR A 53 -4.44 20.87 11.12
CA THR A 53 -5.30 19.70 10.86
C THR A 53 -5.46 18.81 12.09
N SER A 54 -4.57 18.92 13.09
CA SER A 54 -4.62 18.14 14.34
C SER A 54 -4.23 18.98 15.55
N VAL A 55 -4.67 18.52 16.73
CA VAL A 55 -4.30 19.07 18.04
C VAL A 55 -4.16 17.91 19.03
N ALA A 56 -3.15 17.95 19.90
CA ALA A 56 -2.99 16.93 20.95
C ALA A 56 -4.17 16.96 21.94
N LEU A 57 -4.53 15.82 22.51
CA LEU A 57 -5.50 15.75 23.62
C LEU A 57 -5.01 16.64 24.78
N ASN A 58 -5.91 17.49 25.29
CA ASN A 58 -5.60 18.58 26.23
C ASN A 58 -4.64 19.65 25.70
N GLY A 59 -4.26 19.57 24.40
CA GLY A 59 -3.53 20.63 23.72
C GLY A 59 -4.45 21.72 23.17
N ASN A 60 -3.86 22.84 22.78
CA ASN A 60 -4.57 24.02 22.28
C ASN A 60 -4.24 24.26 20.80
N THR A 61 -5.23 24.71 20.06
CA THR A 61 -5.08 25.24 18.69
C THR A 61 -5.94 26.50 18.55
N THR A 62 -5.69 27.27 17.51
CA THR A 62 -6.52 28.45 17.20
C THR A 62 -7.74 28.04 16.38
N LEU A 63 -8.84 28.75 16.58
CA LEU A 63 -10.03 28.70 15.71
C LEU A 63 -10.32 30.13 15.24
N THR A 64 -10.21 30.34 13.93
CA THR A 64 -10.33 31.66 13.30
C THR A 64 -11.68 31.79 12.58
N PHE A 65 -12.37 32.89 12.77
CA PHE A 65 -13.61 33.25 12.08
C PHE A 65 -13.38 34.50 11.24
N THR A 66 -13.76 34.46 9.98
CA THR A 66 -13.73 35.61 9.07
C THR A 66 -15.13 35.87 8.54
N LEU A 67 -15.65 37.07 8.82
CA LEU A 67 -16.96 37.50 8.32
C LEU A 67 -16.78 38.58 7.26
N SER A 68 -17.58 38.56 6.22
CA SER A 68 -17.50 39.55 5.13
C SER A 68 -18.88 40.04 4.72
N ASN A 69 -18.97 41.34 4.40
CA ASN A 69 -20.12 41.93 3.78
C ASN A 69 -19.92 42.00 2.25
N PRO A 70 -20.58 41.16 1.46
CA PRO A 70 -20.38 41.10 0.01
C PRO A 70 -21.07 42.27 -0.77
N ASN A 71 -21.84 43.11 -0.10
CA ASN A 71 -22.51 44.22 -0.75
C ASN A 71 -21.52 45.35 -1.04
N SER A 72 -21.55 45.90 -2.25
CA SER A 72 -20.66 47.00 -2.66
C SER A 72 -21.10 48.39 -2.17
N SER A 73 -22.35 48.52 -1.75
CA SER A 73 -22.95 49.80 -1.36
C SER A 73 -23.86 49.75 -0.11
N LEU A 74 -24.12 48.57 0.44
CA LEU A 74 -24.98 48.38 1.60
C LEU A 74 -24.14 47.98 2.82
N SER A 75 -24.21 48.72 3.88
CA SER A 75 -23.67 48.31 5.19
C SER A 75 -24.63 47.33 5.85
N LEU A 76 -24.10 46.34 6.53
CA LEU A 76 -24.83 45.35 7.31
C LEU A 76 -24.66 45.62 8.79
N SER A 77 -25.74 45.52 9.56
CA SER A 77 -25.77 45.67 11.04
C SER A 77 -26.42 44.45 11.70
N GLY A 78 -26.31 44.35 13.02
CA GLY A 78 -26.86 43.23 13.76
C GLY A 78 -26.28 41.89 13.33
N ILE A 79 -25.07 41.87 12.76
CA ILE A 79 -24.41 40.63 12.32
C ILE A 79 -24.10 39.77 13.56
N GLY A 80 -24.45 38.47 13.44
CA GLY A 80 -24.26 37.53 14.52
C GLY A 80 -24.32 36.10 14.06
N PHE A 81 -23.72 35.22 14.85
CA PHE A 81 -23.77 33.75 14.71
C PHE A 81 -23.41 33.09 16.04
N THR A 82 -23.68 31.80 16.18
CA THR A 82 -23.22 30.95 17.27
C THR A 82 -22.51 29.73 16.68
N ASP A 83 -21.35 29.45 17.24
CA ASP A 83 -20.59 28.23 16.96
C ASP A 83 -20.71 27.31 18.17
N THR A 84 -21.40 26.18 18.02
CA THR A 84 -21.49 25.15 19.06
C THR A 84 -20.45 24.08 18.74
N MET A 85 -19.46 23.93 19.61
CA MET A 85 -18.37 22.97 19.42
C MET A 85 -18.88 21.53 19.57
N PRO A 86 -18.34 20.60 18.82
CA PRO A 86 -18.54 19.17 19.04
C PRO A 86 -18.01 18.78 20.43
N SER A 87 -18.46 17.65 20.94
CA SER A 87 -18.16 17.19 22.32
C SER A 87 -16.66 17.04 22.64
N GLY A 88 -15.82 16.89 21.61
CA GLY A 88 -14.37 16.79 21.73
C GLY A 88 -13.61 18.11 21.75
N LEU A 89 -14.29 19.26 21.73
CA LEU A 89 -13.66 20.57 21.75
C LEU A 89 -14.28 21.51 22.81
N THR A 90 -13.45 22.31 23.42
CA THR A 90 -13.89 23.42 24.33
C THR A 90 -13.04 24.65 24.09
N VAL A 91 -13.55 25.82 24.46
CA VAL A 91 -12.76 27.06 24.52
C VAL A 91 -11.67 26.89 25.55
N SER A 92 -10.43 27.16 25.17
CA SER A 92 -9.26 27.02 26.05
C SER A 92 -9.29 27.99 27.24
N SER A 93 -8.47 27.69 28.25
CA SER A 93 -8.18 28.63 29.37
C SER A 93 -6.65 28.88 29.40
N PRO A 94 -6.21 30.11 29.08
CA PRO A 94 -6.98 31.28 28.63
C PRO A 94 -7.56 31.11 27.21
N ASN A 95 -8.65 31.81 26.93
CA ASN A 95 -9.36 31.68 25.64
C ASN A 95 -8.62 32.28 24.44
N GLY A 96 -7.52 32.97 24.63
CA GLY A 96 -6.69 33.55 23.58
C GLY A 96 -7.42 34.46 22.60
N LEU A 97 -8.57 35.07 22.98
CA LEU A 97 -9.34 35.90 22.07
C LEU A 97 -8.51 37.08 21.56
N THR A 98 -8.35 37.13 20.24
CA THR A 98 -7.70 38.23 19.53
C THR A 98 -8.55 38.69 18.36
N GLY A 99 -8.39 39.98 17.97
CA GLY A 99 -9.20 40.59 16.93
C GLY A 99 -10.52 41.14 17.45
N THR A 100 -11.22 41.86 16.57
CA THR A 100 -12.55 42.46 16.83
C THR A 100 -13.37 42.36 15.56
N CYS A 101 -14.70 42.38 15.69
CA CYS A 101 -15.55 42.31 14.54
C CYS A 101 -16.64 43.39 14.63
N GLY A 102 -16.48 44.47 13.87
CA GLY A 102 -17.49 45.49 13.62
C GLY A 102 -18.14 46.12 14.87
N GLY A 103 -17.40 46.19 16.00
CA GLY A 103 -17.92 46.65 17.26
C GLY A 103 -18.92 45.73 17.97
N GLY A 104 -19.11 44.52 17.42
CA GLY A 104 -19.96 43.48 18.03
C GLY A 104 -19.35 42.85 19.27
N THR A 105 -20.21 42.20 20.05
CA THR A 105 -19.78 41.47 21.27
C THR A 105 -19.41 40.02 20.88
N ILE A 106 -18.15 39.64 21.11
CA ILE A 106 -17.67 38.27 20.98
C ILE A 106 -17.72 37.62 22.37
N THR A 107 -18.41 36.45 22.44
CA THR A 107 -18.47 35.68 23.69
C THR A 107 -17.75 34.36 23.47
N ALA A 108 -16.67 34.13 24.20
CA ALA A 108 -15.86 32.93 24.20
C ALA A 108 -15.33 32.67 25.62
N ALA A 109 -16.19 32.23 26.53
CA ALA A 109 -15.80 31.97 27.90
C ALA A 109 -14.89 30.72 27.95
N SER A 110 -13.80 30.78 28.75
CA SER A 110 -12.93 29.65 28.99
C SER A 110 -13.71 28.42 29.50
N GLY A 111 -13.46 27.25 28.92
CA GLY A 111 -14.17 26.00 29.21
C GLY A 111 -15.56 25.90 28.60
N SER A 112 -16.02 26.93 27.88
CA SER A 112 -17.33 26.88 27.15
C SER A 112 -17.28 25.94 25.96
N THR A 113 -18.43 25.36 25.62
CA THR A 113 -18.67 24.59 24.39
C THR A 113 -19.23 25.46 23.25
N SER A 114 -19.15 26.80 23.37
CA SER A 114 -19.64 27.67 22.31
C SER A 114 -18.85 28.96 22.20
N VAL A 115 -18.80 29.49 20.98
CA VAL A 115 -18.33 30.86 20.66
C VAL A 115 -19.48 31.59 19.96
N SER A 116 -19.70 32.85 20.26
CA SER A 116 -20.73 33.62 19.55
C SER A 116 -20.28 35.05 19.27
N LEU A 117 -20.84 35.65 18.23
CA LEU A 117 -20.76 37.06 17.89
C LEU A 117 -22.19 37.62 17.85
N SER A 118 -22.39 38.80 18.36
CA SER A 118 -23.67 39.52 18.28
C SER A 118 -23.49 41.03 18.07
N GLY A 119 -24.39 41.62 17.32
CA GLY A 119 -24.49 43.05 17.14
C GLY A 119 -23.36 43.72 16.34
N ALA A 120 -22.58 42.94 15.57
CA ALA A 120 -21.54 43.52 14.74
C ALA A 120 -22.09 44.31 13.55
N ALA A 121 -21.33 45.28 13.04
CA ALA A 121 -21.65 46.07 11.85
C ALA A 121 -20.44 46.08 10.90
N LEU A 122 -20.71 45.81 9.60
CA LEU A 122 -19.71 45.81 8.55
C LEU A 122 -20.11 46.80 7.45
N ALA A 123 -19.20 47.73 7.15
CA ALA A 123 -19.39 48.62 6.00
C ALA A 123 -19.47 47.81 4.69
N ALA A 124 -19.97 48.40 3.64
CA ALA A 124 -20.03 47.80 2.32
C ALA A 124 -18.62 47.32 1.88
N GLY A 125 -18.53 46.09 1.43
CA GLY A 125 -17.30 45.43 0.95
C GLY A 125 -16.22 45.15 2.05
N SER A 126 -16.54 45.37 3.34
CA SER A 126 -15.58 45.16 4.42
C SER A 126 -15.69 43.75 5.03
N SER A 127 -14.62 43.35 5.72
CA SER A 127 -14.54 42.09 6.46
C SER A 127 -13.95 42.34 7.86
N CYS A 128 -14.15 41.39 8.76
CA CYS A 128 -13.51 41.33 10.06
C CYS A 128 -13.09 39.90 10.38
N THR A 129 -12.05 39.76 11.17
CA THR A 129 -11.52 38.47 11.63
C THR A 129 -11.25 38.53 13.14
N PHE A 130 -11.59 37.42 13.81
CA PHE A 130 -11.17 37.20 15.19
C PHE A 130 -10.83 35.72 15.38
N THR A 131 -9.99 35.44 16.38
CA THR A 131 -9.47 34.12 16.68
C THR A 131 -9.65 33.83 18.15
N VAL A 132 -9.98 32.58 18.49
CA VAL A 132 -10.03 32.04 19.84
C VAL A 132 -9.17 30.81 19.95
N ASN A 133 -8.64 30.52 21.15
CA ASN A 133 -7.99 29.21 21.38
C ASN A 133 -9.05 28.19 21.78
N VAL A 134 -8.94 27.00 21.19
CA VAL A 134 -9.76 25.84 21.53
C VAL A 134 -8.86 24.69 21.97
N MET A 135 -9.34 23.87 22.88
CA MET A 135 -8.65 22.70 23.43
C MET A 135 -9.34 21.43 22.99
N GLY A 136 -8.58 20.45 22.54
CA GLY A 136 -9.06 19.09 22.30
C GLY A 136 -9.32 18.37 23.61
N THR A 137 -10.55 17.92 23.87
CA THR A 137 -10.97 17.27 25.12
C THR A 137 -11.32 15.80 24.98
N THR A 138 -11.56 15.36 23.75
CA THR A 138 -11.79 13.95 23.44
C THR A 138 -11.13 13.66 22.09
N SER A 139 -10.33 12.62 22.03
CA SER A 139 -9.64 12.19 20.81
C SER A 139 -10.62 11.78 19.71
N GLY A 140 -10.18 11.94 18.47
CA GLY A 140 -10.96 11.63 17.26
C GLY A 140 -11.25 12.85 16.39
N GLY A 141 -11.80 12.60 15.22
CA GLY A 141 -12.18 13.65 14.28
C GLY A 141 -13.31 14.53 14.83
N GLN A 142 -13.11 15.85 14.77
CA GLN A 142 -14.06 16.84 15.26
C GLN A 142 -14.52 17.72 14.10
N ASN A 143 -15.79 17.59 13.71
CA ASN A 143 -16.41 18.44 12.71
C ASN A 143 -17.19 19.57 13.42
N ASN A 144 -16.70 20.80 13.33
CA ASN A 144 -17.29 21.95 13.98
C ASN A 144 -18.03 22.83 12.96
N VAL A 145 -19.34 23.08 13.18
CA VAL A 145 -20.23 23.81 12.25
C VAL A 145 -20.92 24.95 12.97
N THR A 146 -20.85 26.17 12.42
CA THR A 146 -21.55 27.35 12.96
C THR A 146 -23.05 27.28 12.66
N SER A 147 -23.85 28.06 13.41
CA SER A 147 -25.18 28.50 12.91
C SER A 147 -25.02 29.34 11.63
N ALA A 148 -26.10 29.52 10.90
CA ALA A 148 -26.14 30.52 9.83
C ALA A 148 -25.75 31.90 10.39
N VAL A 149 -24.89 32.64 9.67
CA VAL A 149 -24.60 34.04 9.99
C VAL A 149 -25.82 34.91 9.64
N THR A 150 -26.17 35.89 10.45
CA THR A 150 -27.36 36.71 10.27
C THR A 150 -27.02 38.19 10.15
N SER A 151 -27.93 39.00 9.55
CA SER A 151 -27.86 40.45 9.57
C SER A 151 -29.29 41.05 9.52
N THR A 152 -29.41 42.29 9.98
CA THR A 152 -30.69 43.01 9.99
C THR A 152 -31.19 43.34 8.59
N GLU A 153 -30.31 43.78 7.68
CA GLU A 153 -30.68 44.31 6.35
C GLU A 153 -30.83 43.24 5.30
N ALA A 154 -30.10 42.11 5.41
CA ALA A 154 -30.05 41.08 4.35
C ALA A 154 -30.37 39.67 4.84
N GLY A 155 -30.80 39.51 6.11
CA GLY A 155 -31.23 38.22 6.66
C GLY A 155 -30.07 37.24 6.88
N ASN A 156 -30.36 35.96 6.63
CA ASN A 156 -29.47 34.85 6.92
C ASN A 156 -28.55 34.54 5.76
N GLY A 157 -27.27 34.39 6.03
CA GLY A 157 -26.26 33.79 5.15
C GLY A 157 -26.06 32.28 5.40
N ALA A 158 -24.93 31.74 4.93
CA ALA A 158 -24.58 30.34 5.09
C ALA A 158 -24.01 30.03 6.48
N THR A 159 -23.83 28.76 6.76
CA THR A 159 -22.99 28.23 7.85
C THR A 159 -21.53 28.11 7.40
N ALA A 160 -20.59 27.99 8.33
CA ALA A 160 -19.20 27.63 8.08
C ALA A 160 -18.85 26.35 8.84
N SER A 161 -18.03 25.49 8.24
CA SER A 161 -17.54 24.27 8.87
C SER A 161 -16.02 24.18 8.80
N ALA A 162 -15.41 23.57 9.82
CA ALA A 162 -14.00 23.25 9.85
C ALA A 162 -13.79 21.92 10.61
N GLN A 163 -12.84 21.12 10.17
CA GLN A 163 -12.50 19.85 10.77
C GLN A 163 -11.13 19.91 11.43
N ILE A 164 -10.96 19.16 12.52
CA ILE A 164 -9.69 18.95 13.20
C ILE A 164 -9.70 17.58 13.86
N THR A 165 -8.55 16.91 13.90
CA THR A 165 -8.36 15.67 14.67
C THR A 165 -7.72 15.97 16.01
N VAL A 166 -8.36 15.52 17.12
CA VAL A 166 -7.76 15.56 18.46
C VAL A 166 -6.98 14.25 18.66
N VAL A 167 -5.67 14.36 18.89
CA VAL A 167 -4.76 13.22 18.98
C VAL A 167 -4.33 12.98 20.41
N GLY A 168 -4.47 11.76 20.92
CA GLY A 168 -4.02 11.36 22.25
C GLY A 168 -2.49 11.32 22.38
N PRO A 169 -1.89 11.65 23.54
CA PRO A 169 -0.43 11.80 23.70
C PRO A 169 0.39 10.52 23.46
N SER A 170 -0.24 9.35 23.45
CA SER A 170 0.44 8.06 23.29
C SER A 170 0.14 7.36 21.97
N GLN A 171 -0.53 8.03 21.02
CA GLN A 171 -1.15 7.38 19.87
C GLN A 171 -0.88 8.07 18.54
N GLN A 172 0.08 8.97 18.49
CA GLN A 172 0.41 9.63 17.23
C GLN A 172 1.31 8.72 16.40
N PRO A 173 0.85 8.17 15.28
CA PRO A 173 1.74 7.48 14.36
C PRO A 173 2.79 8.45 13.83
N VAL A 174 4.00 7.96 13.67
CA VAL A 174 5.03 8.71 12.96
C VAL A 174 4.67 8.69 11.47
N GLU A 175 4.37 9.85 10.91
CA GLU A 175 4.14 9.97 9.46
C GLU A 175 5.36 9.43 8.72
N PRO A 176 5.19 8.44 7.83
CA PRO A 176 6.31 7.87 7.10
C PRO A 176 6.89 8.90 6.12
N THR A 177 8.20 9.00 6.10
CA THR A 177 8.93 9.96 5.26
C THR A 177 9.59 9.33 4.04
N ASP A 178 9.68 7.99 3.96
CA ASP A 178 10.32 7.26 2.88
C ASP A 178 9.30 6.60 1.95
N ILE A 179 9.21 7.10 0.74
CA ILE A 179 8.36 6.57 -0.34
C ILE A 179 9.16 5.70 -1.33
N SER A 180 10.41 5.38 -1.03
CA SER A 180 11.26 4.52 -1.85
C SER A 180 10.64 3.14 -2.08
N PRO A 181 10.93 2.46 -3.19
CA PRO A 181 10.57 1.04 -3.34
C PRO A 181 11.22 0.18 -2.25
N ILE A 182 10.66 -0.98 -2.00
CA ILE A 182 11.23 -1.94 -1.05
C ILE A 182 12.56 -2.44 -1.59
N ASN A 183 13.59 -2.42 -0.74
CA ASN A 183 14.92 -2.85 -1.14
C ASN A 183 14.97 -4.35 -1.43
N GLY A 184 15.55 -4.73 -2.56
CA GLY A 184 15.63 -6.11 -3.01
C GLY A 184 14.38 -6.61 -3.74
N ASP A 185 13.29 -5.86 -3.71
CA ASP A 185 12.05 -6.25 -4.35
C ASP A 185 12.12 -6.12 -5.89
N VAL A 186 11.25 -6.86 -6.57
CA VAL A 186 11.20 -6.97 -8.03
C VAL A 186 9.98 -6.24 -8.57
N TYR A 187 10.19 -5.41 -9.57
CA TYR A 187 9.15 -4.57 -10.15
C TYR A 187 9.06 -4.69 -11.66
N TYR A 188 7.85 -4.51 -12.18
CA TYR A 188 7.62 -4.05 -13.53
C TYR A 188 7.77 -2.53 -13.56
N VAL A 189 8.50 -2.00 -14.54
CA VAL A 189 8.76 -0.57 -14.70
C VAL A 189 7.93 -0.05 -15.87
N LEU A 190 6.77 0.56 -15.56
CA LEU A 190 5.78 1.02 -16.56
C LEU A 190 5.96 2.49 -16.88
N ASN A 191 5.97 2.84 -18.16
CA ASN A 191 5.95 4.22 -18.57
C ASN A 191 4.53 4.83 -18.50
N GLN A 192 4.41 6.05 -17.98
CA GLN A 192 3.11 6.72 -17.83
C GLN A 192 2.45 7.05 -19.18
N LEU A 193 3.24 7.46 -20.19
CA LEU A 193 2.71 7.87 -21.49
C LEU A 193 2.27 6.70 -22.36
N SER A 194 3.11 5.66 -22.43
CA SER A 194 2.90 4.54 -23.34
C SER A 194 2.12 3.38 -22.74
N ALA A 195 2.07 3.28 -21.40
CA ALA A 195 1.59 2.11 -20.66
C ALA A 195 2.38 0.81 -20.96
N LEU A 196 3.56 0.92 -21.59
CA LEU A 196 4.45 -0.20 -21.86
C LEU A 196 5.51 -0.33 -20.78
N GLN A 197 6.09 -1.53 -20.68
CA GLN A 197 7.08 -1.87 -19.65
C GLN A 197 8.49 -1.84 -20.20
N ALA A 198 9.45 -1.47 -19.36
CA ALA A 198 10.86 -1.65 -19.67
C ALA A 198 11.18 -3.13 -19.84
N ASP A 199 11.88 -3.47 -20.92
CA ASP A 199 12.14 -4.83 -21.35
C ASP A 199 13.54 -4.96 -21.99
N LEU A 200 14.06 -6.17 -22.02
CA LEU A 200 15.24 -6.51 -22.80
C LEU A 200 14.88 -6.59 -24.30
N ASN A 201 15.70 -5.97 -25.14
CA ASN A 201 15.49 -6.07 -26.59
C ASN A 201 15.62 -7.53 -27.07
N ASN A 202 14.50 -8.15 -27.43
CA ASN A 202 14.42 -9.55 -27.85
C ASN A 202 15.08 -10.54 -26.85
N ASN A 203 14.89 -10.33 -25.55
CA ASN A 203 15.50 -11.13 -24.47
C ASN A 203 17.03 -11.25 -24.62
N SER A 204 17.68 -10.17 -25.05
CA SER A 204 19.13 -10.13 -25.25
C SER A 204 19.87 -10.36 -23.93
N THR A 205 20.97 -11.12 -24.01
CA THR A 205 21.94 -11.28 -22.93
C THR A 205 23.26 -10.56 -23.22
N THR A 206 23.28 -9.73 -24.27
CA THR A 206 24.50 -9.05 -24.74
C THR A 206 24.68 -7.72 -23.99
N ALA A 207 25.84 -7.54 -23.39
CA ALA A 207 26.21 -6.27 -22.77
C ALA A 207 26.27 -5.15 -23.83
N GLY A 208 25.78 -3.97 -23.48
CA GLY A 208 25.68 -2.80 -24.34
C GLY A 208 24.40 -2.72 -25.17
N ASP A 209 23.54 -3.74 -25.15
CA ASP A 209 22.26 -3.66 -25.84
C ASP A 209 21.31 -2.70 -25.12
N HIS A 210 20.46 -2.05 -25.92
CA HIS A 210 19.51 -1.05 -25.42
C HIS A 210 18.37 -1.72 -24.67
N ILE A 211 17.94 -1.08 -23.59
CA ILE A 211 16.65 -1.36 -22.97
C ILE A 211 15.55 -0.77 -23.85
N VAL A 212 14.47 -1.51 -24.05
CA VAL A 212 13.31 -1.13 -24.84
C VAL A 212 12.05 -1.10 -24.00
N GLN A 213 10.95 -0.63 -24.55
CA GLN A 213 9.63 -0.81 -23.95
C GLN A 213 8.82 -1.84 -24.74
N GLN A 214 8.05 -2.67 -24.04
CA GLN A 214 7.20 -3.72 -24.64
C GLN A 214 5.84 -3.81 -23.95
N ALA A 215 4.91 -4.44 -24.64
CA ALA A 215 3.65 -4.84 -24.03
C ALA A 215 3.91 -5.84 -22.90
N ARG A 216 3.10 -5.76 -21.85
CA ARG A 216 3.23 -6.63 -20.67
C ARG A 216 3.04 -8.10 -21.03
N THR A 217 3.97 -8.92 -20.55
CA THR A 217 3.89 -10.38 -20.60
C THR A 217 4.28 -10.96 -19.26
N PHE A 218 3.32 -11.52 -18.52
CA PHE A 218 3.56 -11.97 -17.15
C PHE A 218 4.56 -13.12 -17.03
N THR A 219 4.66 -13.96 -18.05
CA THR A 219 5.59 -15.10 -18.09
C THR A 219 7.03 -14.69 -18.39
N ASP A 220 7.26 -13.44 -18.80
CA ASP A 220 8.56 -12.98 -19.27
C ASP A 220 9.38 -12.34 -18.14
N LEU A 221 10.46 -13.00 -17.76
CA LEU A 221 11.39 -12.50 -16.74
C LEU A 221 12.21 -11.31 -17.24
N SER A 222 12.31 -11.08 -18.56
CA SER A 222 13.03 -9.93 -19.13
C SER A 222 12.38 -8.58 -18.80
N GLN A 223 11.09 -8.61 -18.39
CA GLN A 223 10.34 -7.41 -17.97
C GLN A 223 10.38 -7.16 -16.45
N ARG A 224 11.07 -8.02 -15.70
CA ARG A 224 11.14 -7.94 -14.23
C ARG A 224 12.50 -7.41 -13.79
N TRP A 225 12.47 -6.39 -12.92
CA TRP A 225 13.65 -5.63 -12.52
C TRP A 225 13.76 -5.58 -11.00
N ALA A 226 14.87 -6.08 -10.48
CA ALA A 226 15.19 -6.00 -9.05
C ALA A 226 15.81 -4.63 -8.73
N PHE A 227 15.33 -4.01 -7.66
CA PHE A 227 15.78 -2.72 -7.16
C PHE A 227 16.60 -2.91 -5.89
N THR A 228 17.92 -2.73 -5.98
CA THR A 228 18.82 -2.87 -4.84
C THR A 228 19.34 -1.50 -4.42
N LYS A 229 19.11 -1.13 -3.16
CA LYS A 229 19.56 0.15 -2.60
C LYS A 229 21.07 0.07 -2.34
N LEU A 230 21.81 1.01 -2.88
CA LEU A 230 23.27 1.09 -2.73
C LEU A 230 23.65 1.97 -1.52
N PRO A 231 24.87 1.79 -0.97
CA PRO A 231 25.43 2.74 -0.02
C PRO A 231 25.41 4.16 -0.61
N GLY A 232 24.84 5.11 0.13
CA GLY A 232 24.65 6.49 -0.37
C GLY A 232 23.25 6.78 -0.91
N GLY A 233 22.33 5.79 -0.92
CA GLY A 233 20.91 6.00 -1.18
C GLY A 233 20.50 5.95 -2.65
N SER A 234 21.43 5.72 -3.58
CA SER A 234 21.10 5.41 -4.97
C SER A 234 20.66 3.94 -5.14
N TRP A 235 20.09 3.64 -6.29
CA TRP A 235 19.58 2.32 -6.63
C TRP A 235 20.36 1.69 -7.77
N GLN A 236 20.58 0.39 -7.68
CA GLN A 236 20.97 -0.46 -8.78
C GLN A 236 19.72 -1.19 -9.28
N ILE A 237 19.52 -1.21 -10.60
CA ILE A 237 18.36 -1.84 -11.24
C ILE A 237 18.88 -2.97 -12.10
N SER A 238 18.60 -4.23 -11.71
CA SER A 238 19.08 -5.42 -12.41
C SER A 238 17.93 -6.25 -12.97
N ASN A 239 18.14 -6.85 -14.13
CA ASN A 239 17.12 -7.68 -14.77
C ASN A 239 17.05 -9.09 -14.17
N LEU A 240 15.86 -9.63 -13.98
CA LEU A 240 15.69 -10.97 -13.39
C LEU A 240 16.03 -12.11 -14.37
N PHE A 241 15.98 -11.89 -15.69
CA PHE A 241 16.29 -12.89 -16.70
C PHE A 241 17.80 -13.11 -16.92
N ASN A 242 18.56 -12.00 -17.10
CA ASN A 242 19.97 -12.09 -17.48
C ASN A 242 20.91 -11.46 -16.46
N HIS A 243 20.38 -10.81 -15.40
CA HIS A 243 21.09 -10.17 -14.28
C HIS A 243 22.06 -9.04 -14.66
N LEU A 244 21.91 -8.52 -15.85
CA LEU A 244 22.57 -7.29 -16.23
C LEU A 244 21.84 -6.09 -15.62
N CYS A 245 22.60 -5.03 -15.36
CA CYS A 245 22.10 -3.81 -14.76
C CYS A 245 21.77 -2.75 -15.81
N PHE A 246 20.79 -1.89 -15.52
CA PHE A 246 20.63 -0.61 -16.21
C PHE A 246 21.92 0.16 -16.13
N ASP A 247 22.42 0.60 -17.27
CA ASP A 247 23.61 1.41 -17.41
C ASP A 247 23.38 2.56 -18.38
N SER A 248 24.25 3.55 -18.35
CA SER A 248 24.20 4.72 -19.22
C SER A 248 25.30 4.64 -20.27
N ALA A 249 24.93 4.74 -21.57
CA ALA A 249 25.89 4.76 -22.67
C ALA A 249 25.59 5.84 -23.69
N THR A 250 26.62 6.58 -24.14
CA THR A 250 26.46 7.60 -25.16
C THR A 250 26.84 7.07 -26.53
N VAL A 251 25.90 7.10 -27.47
CA VAL A 251 26.11 6.69 -28.87
C VAL A 251 25.64 7.82 -29.76
N ALA A 252 26.55 8.30 -30.61
CA ALA A 252 26.31 9.41 -31.59
C ALA A 252 25.71 10.67 -30.95
N GLY A 253 26.03 10.95 -29.70
CA GLY A 253 25.56 12.14 -28.96
C GLY A 253 24.22 11.96 -28.25
N VAL A 254 23.59 10.80 -28.33
CA VAL A 254 22.41 10.44 -27.53
C VAL A 254 22.83 9.54 -26.36
N VAL A 255 22.30 9.81 -25.20
CA VAL A 255 22.51 8.99 -23.99
C VAL A 255 21.38 7.98 -23.89
N TYR A 256 21.70 6.71 -23.99
CA TYR A 256 20.75 5.60 -23.92
C TYR A 256 20.79 4.86 -22.60
N VAL A 257 19.70 4.20 -22.26
CA VAL A 257 19.69 3.16 -21.22
C VAL A 257 20.06 1.83 -21.88
N VAL A 258 21.13 1.22 -21.42
CA VAL A 258 21.64 -0.06 -21.93
C VAL A 258 21.77 -1.06 -20.79
N GLN A 259 21.99 -2.32 -21.12
CA GLN A 259 22.30 -3.36 -20.14
C GLN A 259 23.79 -3.66 -20.09
N ASN A 260 24.36 -3.78 -18.90
CA ASN A 260 25.77 -4.18 -18.72
C ASN A 260 25.92 -5.03 -17.44
N PRO A 261 27.01 -5.81 -17.31
CA PRO A 261 27.32 -6.48 -16.05
C PRO A 261 27.29 -5.49 -14.87
N CYS A 262 26.66 -5.89 -13.78
CA CYS A 262 26.54 -5.06 -12.60
C CYS A 262 27.93 -4.82 -11.97
N ALA A 263 28.39 -3.59 -11.97
CA ALA A 263 29.71 -3.19 -11.48
C ALA A 263 29.66 -2.07 -10.43
N GLY A 264 28.43 -1.61 -10.08
CA GLY A 264 28.23 -0.52 -9.12
C GLY A 264 28.81 0.83 -9.58
N SER A 265 29.16 0.97 -10.87
CA SER A 265 29.68 2.21 -11.44
C SER A 265 28.68 3.36 -11.32
N ALA A 266 29.13 4.62 -11.32
CA ALA A 266 28.24 5.77 -11.24
C ALA A 266 27.20 5.80 -12.39
N THR A 267 27.50 5.22 -13.56
CA THR A 267 26.59 5.08 -14.71
C THR A 267 25.49 4.05 -14.48
N GLN A 268 25.65 3.16 -13.49
CA GLN A 268 24.69 2.14 -13.07
C GLN A 268 23.93 2.52 -11.79
N GLN A 269 24.13 3.72 -11.28
CA GLN A 269 23.46 4.21 -10.10
C GLN A 269 22.32 5.15 -10.49
N TRP A 270 21.17 4.94 -9.88
CA TRP A 270 19.94 5.65 -10.20
C TRP A 270 19.32 6.25 -8.95
N THR A 271 18.81 7.46 -9.03
CA THR A 271 18.03 8.09 -7.97
C THR A 271 16.58 8.14 -8.39
N LEU A 272 15.69 7.88 -7.44
CA LEU A 272 14.25 7.90 -7.65
C LEU A 272 13.66 9.11 -6.94
N ALA A 273 13.02 9.99 -7.71
CA ALA A 273 12.26 11.10 -7.17
C ALA A 273 10.78 10.81 -7.36
N ALA A 274 10.02 10.78 -6.27
CA ALA A 274 8.58 10.59 -6.37
C ALA A 274 7.91 11.75 -7.09
N ALA A 275 7.00 11.40 -7.96
CA ALA A 275 6.07 12.30 -8.61
C ALA A 275 4.64 12.05 -8.09
N SER A 276 3.66 12.81 -8.57
CA SER A 276 2.27 12.58 -8.22
C SER A 276 1.77 11.18 -8.66
N ALA A 277 0.79 10.65 -7.98
CA ALA A 277 0.09 9.42 -8.35
C ALA A 277 0.94 8.14 -8.33
N GLY A 278 1.96 8.05 -7.47
CA GLY A 278 2.81 6.86 -7.33
C GLY A 278 3.83 6.66 -8.45
N TYR A 279 4.03 7.65 -9.33
CA TYR A 279 5.07 7.62 -10.34
C TYR A 279 6.41 8.14 -9.81
N TYR A 280 7.48 7.71 -10.46
CA TYR A 280 8.85 8.11 -10.18
C TYR A 280 9.50 8.72 -11.41
N ALA A 281 10.31 9.77 -11.19
CA ALA A 281 11.33 10.20 -12.12
C ALA A 281 12.63 9.47 -11.77
N ILE A 282 13.17 8.69 -12.70
CA ILE A 282 14.38 7.86 -12.50
C ILE A 282 15.56 8.57 -13.15
N THR A 283 16.49 9.06 -12.34
CA THR A 283 17.62 9.87 -12.78
C THR A 283 18.93 9.11 -12.65
N ASN A 284 19.75 9.09 -13.68
CA ASN A 284 21.09 8.51 -13.61
C ASN A 284 22.04 9.39 -12.79
N ALA A 285 22.72 8.84 -11.81
CA ALA A 285 23.58 9.58 -10.89
C ALA A 285 24.83 10.20 -11.57
N SER A 286 25.30 9.62 -12.68
CA SER A 286 26.47 10.09 -13.42
C SER A 286 26.12 11.21 -14.40
N THR A 287 25.01 11.07 -15.14
CA THR A 287 24.62 12.01 -16.20
C THR A 287 23.72 13.11 -15.69
N GLY A 288 22.97 12.89 -14.60
CA GLY A 288 21.93 13.78 -14.11
C GLY A 288 20.68 13.81 -15.01
N LEU A 289 20.58 12.91 -16.01
CA LEU A 289 19.47 12.84 -16.95
C LEU A 289 18.42 11.82 -16.49
N LEU A 290 17.16 12.06 -16.87
CA LEU A 290 16.03 11.18 -16.59
C LEU A 290 15.90 10.10 -17.65
N ILE A 291 15.50 8.88 -17.25
CA ILE A 291 15.05 7.86 -18.21
C ILE A 291 13.81 8.39 -18.94
N ASP A 292 13.85 8.34 -20.26
CA ASP A 292 12.80 8.85 -21.15
C ASP A 292 12.54 7.86 -22.30
N LEU A 293 11.43 8.05 -22.99
CA LEU A 293 11.13 7.35 -24.23
C LEU A 293 11.82 8.08 -25.39
N TYR A 294 12.71 7.41 -26.09
CA TYR A 294 13.45 7.99 -27.23
C TYR A 294 12.47 8.65 -28.23
N GLN A 295 12.65 9.97 -28.43
CA GLN A 295 11.78 10.83 -29.25
C GLN A 295 10.29 10.78 -28.86
N GLY A 296 9.97 10.44 -27.62
CA GLY A 296 8.58 10.32 -27.15
C GLY A 296 7.79 9.16 -27.78
N SER A 297 8.48 8.16 -28.31
CA SER A 297 7.83 7.03 -28.99
C SER A 297 7.01 6.16 -28.02
N ILE A 298 5.75 5.93 -28.33
CA ILE A 298 4.84 5.04 -27.59
C ILE A 298 4.76 3.63 -28.19
N SER A 299 5.59 3.30 -29.16
CA SER A 299 5.55 2.02 -29.86
C SER A 299 6.31 0.95 -29.08
N ALA A 300 5.80 -0.28 -29.08
CA ALA A 300 6.54 -1.44 -28.62
C ALA A 300 7.86 -1.60 -29.40
N GLY A 301 8.95 -1.96 -28.72
CA GLY A 301 10.29 -2.05 -29.27
C GLY A 301 11.04 -0.71 -29.32
N ALA A 302 10.43 0.41 -28.94
CA ALA A 302 11.15 1.68 -28.86
C ALA A 302 12.16 1.66 -27.71
N VAL A 303 13.35 2.19 -27.98
CA VAL A 303 14.45 2.23 -27.00
C VAL A 303 14.21 3.29 -25.93
N LEU A 304 14.81 3.09 -24.77
CA LEU A 304 14.86 4.07 -23.70
C LEU A 304 16.14 4.91 -23.84
N ASP A 305 15.98 6.21 -23.71
CA ASP A 305 17.10 7.15 -23.63
C ASP A 305 17.09 7.92 -22.32
N GLN A 306 17.96 8.91 -22.22
CA GLN A 306 18.04 9.78 -21.08
C GLN A 306 18.03 11.23 -21.55
N THR A 307 17.14 12.03 -20.99
CA THR A 307 16.96 13.43 -21.37
C THR A 307 16.96 14.37 -20.16
N GLU A 308 17.23 15.65 -20.42
CA GLU A 308 17.11 16.69 -19.41
C GLU A 308 15.64 16.96 -19.07
N VAL A 309 15.38 17.31 -17.81
CA VAL A 309 14.09 17.83 -17.42
C VAL A 309 14.01 19.33 -17.66
N SER A 310 13.03 19.78 -18.42
CA SER A 310 12.73 21.21 -18.62
C SER A 310 11.50 21.60 -17.78
N GLY A 311 11.75 21.95 -16.54
CA GLY A 311 10.66 22.22 -15.56
C GLY A 311 10.27 21.00 -14.78
N SER A 312 9.04 20.49 -14.95
CA SER A 312 8.60 19.21 -14.37
C SER A 312 8.79 18.06 -15.35
N PRO A 313 9.01 16.82 -14.88
CA PRO A 313 9.07 15.64 -15.74
C PRO A 313 7.81 15.50 -16.59
N THR A 314 7.99 15.10 -17.84
CA THR A 314 6.91 14.76 -18.77
C THR A 314 6.38 13.35 -18.51
N GLN A 315 5.21 13.00 -19.07
CA GLN A 315 4.69 11.64 -18.93
C GLN A 315 5.63 10.55 -19.49
N SER A 316 6.44 10.88 -20.51
CA SER A 316 7.46 9.95 -21.05
C SER A 316 8.62 9.70 -20.09
N GLN A 317 8.84 10.61 -19.13
CA GLN A 317 9.90 10.56 -18.11
C GLN A 317 9.40 10.02 -16.75
N LEU A 318 8.13 9.63 -16.67
CA LEU A 318 7.51 9.14 -15.43
C LEU A 318 7.22 7.64 -15.53
N TRP A 319 7.61 6.93 -14.47
CA TRP A 319 7.60 5.48 -14.41
C TRP A 319 6.88 4.99 -13.15
N LEU A 320 5.95 4.07 -13.31
CA LEU A 320 5.29 3.36 -12.21
C LEU A 320 6.09 2.10 -11.90
N LEU A 321 6.39 1.88 -10.63
CA LEU A 321 6.98 0.64 -10.14
C LEU A 321 5.85 -0.24 -9.59
N ARG A 322 5.49 -1.28 -10.33
CA ARG A 322 4.48 -2.25 -9.92
C ARG A 322 5.18 -3.52 -9.45
N PRO A 323 4.96 -4.00 -8.21
CA PRO A 323 5.56 -5.24 -7.75
C PRO A 323 5.30 -6.40 -8.70
N ALA A 324 6.30 -7.23 -8.93
CA ALA A 324 6.15 -8.44 -9.75
C ALA A 324 5.53 -9.59 -8.95
N PHE A 325 5.62 -9.52 -7.64
CA PHE A 325 4.97 -10.40 -6.68
C PHE A 325 4.32 -9.54 -5.59
N PHE A 326 3.02 -9.61 -5.46
CA PHE A 326 2.28 -8.86 -4.45
C PHE A 326 2.33 -9.59 -3.10
N ARG A 327 2.68 -8.85 -2.08
CA ARG A 327 2.58 -9.23 -0.68
C ARG A 327 1.63 -8.24 -0.03
N GLY A 328 0.37 -8.61 -0.04
CA GLY A 328 -0.72 -7.72 0.30
C GLY A 328 -1.33 -8.01 1.66
N ILE A 329 -2.08 -7.04 2.14
CA ILE A 329 -3.00 -7.19 3.25
C ILE A 329 -4.35 -6.57 2.92
N ASP A 330 -5.42 -7.23 3.35
CA ASP A 330 -6.75 -6.66 3.36
C ASP A 330 -6.94 -5.86 4.65
N ASN A 331 -6.87 -4.56 4.54
CA ASN A 331 -7.03 -3.62 5.66
C ASN A 331 -8.28 -2.74 5.52
N ALA A 332 -9.34 -3.30 4.98
CA ALA A 332 -10.60 -2.60 4.72
C ALA A 332 -11.27 -1.97 5.97
N LEU A 333 -10.63 -2.01 7.13
CA LEU A 333 -11.17 -1.50 8.39
C LEU A 333 -10.14 -0.76 9.24
N LEU A 334 -8.98 -0.50 8.68
CA LEU A 334 -7.87 0.10 9.44
C LEU A 334 -8.27 1.43 10.07
N GLU A 335 -8.90 2.35 9.34
CA GLU A 335 -9.29 3.66 9.89
C GLU A 335 -10.36 3.56 10.98
N LYS A 336 -11.29 2.61 10.87
CA LYS A 336 -12.25 2.35 11.96
C LYS A 336 -11.53 1.85 13.21
N GLN A 337 -10.55 0.98 13.05
CA GLN A 337 -9.74 0.48 14.16
C GLN A 337 -8.86 1.60 14.73
N GLU A 338 -8.25 2.42 13.90
CA GLU A 338 -7.50 3.60 14.31
C GLU A 338 -8.39 4.55 15.14
N ALA A 339 -9.57 4.89 14.63
CA ALA A 339 -10.53 5.75 15.32
C ALA A 339 -11.01 5.15 16.65
N ALA A 340 -11.25 3.83 16.67
CA ALA A 340 -11.65 3.13 17.89
C ALA A 340 -10.53 3.13 18.96
N ARG A 341 -9.27 2.91 18.57
CA ARG A 341 -8.12 2.99 19.48
C ARG A 341 -7.97 4.38 20.06
N VAL A 342 -8.09 5.41 19.22
CA VAL A 342 -8.08 6.81 19.67
C VAL A 342 -9.21 7.08 20.67
N SER A 343 -10.44 6.66 20.38
CA SER A 343 -11.61 6.92 21.23
C SER A 343 -11.58 6.17 22.57
N THR A 344 -10.94 5.00 22.61
CA THR A 344 -10.85 4.18 23.82
C THR A 344 -9.58 4.36 24.63
N GLY A 345 -8.58 5.05 24.07
CA GLY A 345 -7.27 5.22 24.70
C GLY A 345 -6.40 3.97 24.67
N LEU A 346 -6.71 3.02 23.79
CA LEU A 346 -5.90 1.81 23.59
C LEU A 346 -4.54 2.14 23.00
N THR A 347 -3.57 1.32 23.32
CA THR A 347 -2.21 1.42 22.76
C THR A 347 -2.26 1.27 21.24
N TRP A 348 -1.46 2.07 20.54
CA TRP A 348 -1.25 1.94 19.09
C TRP A 348 -0.58 0.61 18.76
N TRP A 349 -0.66 0.17 17.50
CA TRP A 349 0.10 -0.99 17.05
C TRP A 349 1.60 -0.76 17.25
N LYS A 350 2.33 -1.81 17.56
CA LYS A 350 3.73 -1.75 17.94
C LYS A 350 4.56 -2.68 17.07
N ASP A 351 5.77 -2.24 16.82
CA ASP A 351 6.84 -3.05 16.28
C ASP A 351 8.04 -2.95 17.22
N ALA A 352 8.55 -4.08 17.68
CA ALA A 352 9.60 -4.17 18.72
C ALA A 352 9.31 -3.27 19.95
N GLY A 353 8.07 -3.25 20.41
CA GLY A 353 7.60 -2.46 21.53
C GLY A 353 7.40 -0.96 21.25
N GLN A 354 7.64 -0.49 20.02
CA GLN A 354 7.49 0.91 19.65
C GLN A 354 6.20 1.14 18.86
N PRO A 355 5.34 2.09 19.25
CA PRO A 355 4.18 2.46 18.47
C PRO A 355 4.59 3.05 17.11
N LEU A 356 4.02 2.52 16.02
CA LEU A 356 4.25 2.97 14.66
C LEU A 356 2.94 3.10 13.89
N ASP A 357 2.96 3.89 12.82
CA ASP A 357 1.91 3.87 11.80
C ASP A 357 1.84 2.49 11.15
N VAL A 358 0.62 1.94 10.99
CA VAL A 358 0.45 0.57 10.51
C VAL A 358 0.94 0.41 9.08
N LEU A 359 0.64 1.36 8.18
CA LEU A 359 1.06 1.27 6.78
C LEU A 359 2.59 1.35 6.64
N ALA A 360 3.23 2.20 7.45
CA ALA A 360 4.68 2.29 7.51
C ALA A 360 5.30 1.00 8.05
N MET A 361 4.71 0.45 9.10
CA MET A 361 5.13 -0.82 9.69
C MET A 361 5.04 -1.95 8.66
N LEU A 362 3.91 -2.08 7.97
CA LEU A 362 3.70 -3.05 6.92
C LEU A 362 4.76 -2.96 5.83
N LYS A 363 5.01 -1.75 5.32
CA LYS A 363 6.07 -1.53 4.34
C LYS A 363 7.46 -1.93 4.85
N ASN A 364 7.79 -1.57 6.09
CA ASN A 364 9.08 -1.92 6.71
C ASN A 364 9.29 -3.44 6.77
N HIS A 365 8.21 -4.19 6.89
CA HIS A 365 8.20 -5.65 6.89
C HIS A 365 7.96 -6.27 5.51
N GLY A 366 8.08 -5.52 4.43
CA GLY A 366 8.08 -6.02 3.06
C GLY A 366 6.70 -6.15 2.41
N VAL A 367 5.62 -5.77 3.09
CA VAL A 367 4.29 -5.65 2.48
C VAL A 367 4.32 -4.55 1.43
N ASN A 368 3.80 -4.83 0.24
CA ASN A 368 3.86 -3.91 -0.90
C ASN A 368 2.49 -3.59 -1.51
N MET A 369 1.39 -4.11 -0.94
CA MET A 369 0.03 -3.88 -1.41
C MET A 369 -0.96 -3.79 -0.25
N ILE A 370 -1.98 -2.96 -0.44
CA ILE A 370 -3.15 -2.82 0.45
C ILE A 370 -4.41 -3.08 -0.35
N ARG A 371 -5.30 -3.93 0.16
CA ARG A 371 -6.63 -4.16 -0.38
C ARG A 371 -7.65 -3.28 0.32
N LEU A 372 -8.52 -2.64 -0.47
CA LEU A 372 -9.61 -1.80 -0.02
C LEU A 372 -10.92 -2.30 -0.64
N ARG A 373 -12.03 -2.13 0.10
CA ARG A 373 -13.33 -2.65 -0.30
C ARG A 373 -14.39 -1.55 -0.36
N PRO A 374 -14.31 -0.60 -1.29
CA PRO A 374 -15.35 0.41 -1.46
C PRO A 374 -16.70 -0.27 -1.73
N SER A 375 -17.75 0.17 -1.00
CA SER A 375 -19.04 -0.50 -0.98
C SER A 375 -20.20 0.44 -1.22
N SER A 376 -19.98 1.55 -1.91
CA SER A 376 -20.98 2.63 -2.10
C SER A 376 -21.90 2.47 -3.28
N ALA A 377 -22.17 1.26 -3.73
CA ALA A 377 -23.26 1.07 -4.67
C ALA A 377 -24.55 1.74 -4.13
N PRO A 378 -25.21 2.66 -4.88
CA PRO A 378 -26.41 3.31 -4.40
C PRO A 378 -27.50 2.29 -4.03
N PRO A 379 -28.23 2.42 -2.89
CA PRO A 379 -28.23 3.55 -1.96
C PRO A 379 -27.41 3.31 -0.67
N TYR A 380 -26.41 2.45 -0.67
CA TYR A 380 -25.59 2.17 0.50
C TYR A 380 -24.61 3.31 0.74
N SER A 381 -25.11 4.51 0.99
CA SER A 381 -24.29 5.53 1.58
C SER A 381 -24.07 5.17 3.06
N ASN A 382 -22.82 5.07 3.48
CA ASN A 382 -22.43 4.75 4.84
C ASN A 382 -22.98 5.70 5.94
N SER A 383 -23.71 6.76 5.57
CA SER A 383 -24.39 7.65 6.51
C SER A 383 -25.58 7.01 7.23
N SER A 384 -26.05 5.82 6.83
CA SER A 384 -27.18 5.12 7.46
C SER A 384 -26.77 3.91 8.29
N GLN A 385 -25.49 3.64 8.49
CA GLN A 385 -24.99 2.50 9.29
C GLN A 385 -25.17 2.63 10.81
N SER A 386 -26.08 3.48 11.30
CA SER A 386 -26.41 3.55 12.74
C SER A 386 -27.13 2.30 13.29
N GLY A 387 -27.22 1.24 12.53
CA GLY A 387 -27.90 0.00 12.91
C GLY A 387 -27.38 -1.19 12.12
N CYS A 388 -26.05 -1.39 12.11
CA CYS A 388 -25.49 -2.61 11.57
C CYS A 388 -26.10 -3.85 12.20
N SER A 389 -26.92 -4.57 11.45
CA SER A 389 -27.27 -5.96 11.73
C SER A 389 -26.87 -6.78 10.50
N GLY A 390 -25.86 -7.64 10.64
CA GLY A 390 -25.36 -8.50 9.58
C GLY A 390 -24.18 -7.90 8.80
N ASN A 391 -23.86 -8.48 7.66
CA ASN A 391 -22.65 -8.25 6.84
C ASN A 391 -22.36 -6.80 6.39
N ALA A 392 -23.32 -5.87 6.56
CA ALA A 392 -23.20 -4.46 6.18
C ALA A 392 -22.13 -3.64 6.95
N CYS A 393 -21.41 -4.29 7.89
CA CYS A 393 -20.43 -3.63 8.73
C CYS A 393 -18.97 -3.85 8.32
N TYR A 394 -18.73 -4.64 7.30
CA TYR A 394 -17.38 -5.04 6.84
C TYR A 394 -16.69 -4.02 5.92
N ALA A 395 -17.27 -2.86 5.72
CA ALA A 395 -16.68 -1.86 4.86
C ALA A 395 -16.44 -0.55 5.61
N GLU A 396 -15.37 0.14 5.27
CA GLU A 396 -15.16 1.53 5.60
C GLU A 396 -16.06 2.44 4.74
N THR A 397 -16.03 3.74 5.00
CA THR A 397 -16.66 4.70 4.10
C THR A 397 -15.75 4.91 2.88
N ASP A 398 -16.30 5.23 1.73
CA ASP A 398 -15.51 5.55 0.53
C ASP A 398 -14.47 6.65 0.79
N ALA A 399 -14.77 7.58 1.69
CA ALA A 399 -13.84 8.63 2.08
C ALA A 399 -12.64 8.05 2.87
N GLN A 400 -12.86 7.06 3.71
CA GLN A 400 -11.83 6.36 4.45
C GLN A 400 -10.99 5.49 3.53
N ASP A 401 -11.62 4.68 2.68
CA ASP A 401 -10.91 3.90 1.66
C ASP A 401 -10.05 4.80 0.76
N LEU A 402 -10.58 5.95 0.33
CA LEU A 402 -9.85 6.91 -0.49
C LEU A 402 -8.67 7.55 0.27
N ASP A 403 -8.82 7.78 1.57
CA ASP A 403 -7.73 8.29 2.41
C ASP A 403 -6.64 7.23 2.61
N LEU A 404 -7.01 5.98 2.90
CA LEU A 404 -6.08 4.86 2.97
C LEU A 404 -5.33 4.66 1.64
N ALA A 405 -6.03 4.76 0.50
CA ALA A 405 -5.38 4.71 -0.81
C ALA A 405 -4.33 5.80 -0.99
N LYS A 406 -4.61 7.04 -0.55
CA LYS A 406 -3.65 8.16 -0.60
C LYS A 406 -2.45 7.91 0.31
N ARG A 407 -2.70 7.50 1.56
CA ARG A 407 -1.65 7.16 2.53
C ARG A 407 -0.75 6.06 1.96
N SER A 408 -1.36 4.99 1.43
CA SER A 408 -0.63 3.86 0.82
C SER A 408 0.23 4.30 -0.37
N LYS A 409 -0.33 5.06 -1.30
CA LYS A 409 0.43 5.59 -2.46
C LYS A 409 1.55 6.55 -2.05
N ASN A 410 1.35 7.34 -1.00
CA ASN A 410 2.40 8.21 -0.44
C ASN A 410 3.56 7.41 0.19
N LEU A 411 3.32 6.15 0.51
CA LEU A 411 4.33 5.19 0.94
C LEU A 411 4.91 4.35 -0.20
N GLY A 412 4.43 4.50 -1.43
CA GLY A 412 4.82 3.66 -2.56
C GLY A 412 4.21 2.25 -2.52
N LEU A 413 3.20 2.02 -1.71
CA LEU A 413 2.44 0.77 -1.70
C LEU A 413 1.50 0.70 -2.90
N SER A 414 1.28 -0.47 -3.43
CA SER A 414 0.22 -0.75 -4.40
C SER A 414 -1.16 -0.75 -3.72
N VAL A 415 -2.19 -0.46 -4.48
CA VAL A 415 -3.58 -0.45 -4.02
C VAL A 415 -4.40 -1.41 -4.87
N GLU A 416 -5.04 -2.35 -4.22
CA GLU A 416 -6.08 -3.19 -4.79
C GLU A 416 -7.46 -2.65 -4.37
N LEU A 417 -8.41 -2.62 -5.31
CA LEU A 417 -9.80 -2.31 -5.04
C LEU A 417 -10.68 -3.52 -5.37
N THR A 418 -11.29 -4.11 -4.36
CA THR A 418 -12.41 -5.04 -4.55
C THR A 418 -13.72 -4.26 -4.52
N LEU A 419 -14.37 -4.10 -5.67
CA LEU A 419 -15.61 -3.33 -5.78
C LEU A 419 -16.82 -4.16 -5.34
N LEU A 420 -17.44 -3.78 -4.24
CA LEU A 420 -18.61 -4.44 -3.67
C LEU A 420 -19.91 -3.73 -4.10
N PHE A 421 -21.03 -4.48 -4.15
CA PHE A 421 -22.28 -3.96 -4.70
C PHE A 421 -23.44 -3.90 -3.70
N ASP A 422 -23.41 -4.68 -2.60
CA ASP A 422 -24.51 -4.82 -1.67
C ASP A 422 -24.14 -4.53 -0.20
N GLY A 423 -23.12 -3.72 0.02
CA GLY A 423 -22.72 -3.30 1.37
C GLY A 423 -21.81 -4.29 2.10
N GLY A 424 -21.20 -5.22 1.40
CA GLY A 424 -20.23 -6.18 1.97
C GLY A 424 -20.12 -7.48 1.19
N SER A 425 -20.96 -7.66 0.20
CA SER A 425 -20.99 -8.86 -0.64
C SER A 425 -21.17 -8.48 -2.11
N SER A 426 -21.09 -9.46 -2.99
CA SER A 426 -21.39 -9.30 -4.42
C SER A 426 -22.63 -10.08 -4.85
N THR A 427 -23.23 -10.84 -3.91
CA THR A 427 -24.27 -11.80 -4.21
C THR A 427 -25.62 -11.16 -4.47
N SER A 428 -25.94 -10.08 -3.78
CA SER A 428 -27.25 -9.42 -3.88
C SER A 428 -27.22 -8.26 -4.89
N VAL A 429 -28.37 -7.93 -5.42
CA VAL A 429 -28.57 -6.73 -6.23
C VAL A 429 -28.77 -5.53 -5.31
N PRO A 430 -28.08 -4.41 -5.50
CA PRO A 430 -28.38 -3.19 -4.77
C PRO A 430 -29.87 -2.85 -4.81
N PRO A 431 -30.48 -2.37 -3.72
CA PRO A 431 -31.92 -2.03 -3.72
C PRO A 431 -32.34 -1.07 -4.81
N ALA A 432 -31.47 -0.15 -5.22
CA ALA A 432 -31.73 0.77 -6.31
C ALA A 432 -31.88 0.08 -7.68
N TRP A 433 -31.25 -1.08 -7.84
CA TRP A 433 -31.20 -1.88 -9.07
C TRP A 433 -32.10 -3.13 -9.01
N ALA A 434 -32.81 -3.34 -7.91
CA ALA A 434 -33.53 -4.59 -7.64
C ALA A 434 -34.62 -4.96 -8.67
N SER A 435 -35.16 -3.97 -9.41
CA SER A 435 -36.14 -4.17 -10.48
C SER A 435 -35.57 -4.15 -11.89
N ASP A 436 -34.23 -4.00 -12.04
CA ASP A 436 -33.63 -3.73 -13.32
C ASP A 436 -33.47 -5.01 -14.14
N SER A 437 -33.67 -4.86 -15.44
CA SER A 437 -33.38 -5.91 -16.41
C SER A 437 -31.87 -6.04 -16.64
N LEU A 438 -31.41 -7.16 -17.20
CA LEU A 438 -30.01 -7.35 -17.52
C LEU A 438 -29.39 -6.17 -18.32
N PRO A 439 -30.01 -5.60 -19.38
CA PRO A 439 -29.48 -4.43 -20.05
C PRO A 439 -29.36 -3.18 -19.15
N GLN A 440 -30.25 -3.02 -18.19
CA GLN A 440 -30.17 -1.93 -17.23
C GLN A 440 -29.04 -2.17 -16.23
N LEU A 441 -28.94 -3.36 -15.65
CA LEU A 441 -27.84 -3.75 -14.77
C LEU A 441 -26.47 -3.61 -15.45
N GLN A 442 -26.35 -3.90 -16.75
CA GLN A 442 -25.15 -3.66 -17.53
C GLN A 442 -24.76 -2.17 -17.56
N THR A 443 -25.75 -1.29 -17.69
CA THR A 443 -25.53 0.16 -17.66
C THR A 443 -25.15 0.62 -16.26
N ASP A 444 -25.82 0.11 -15.25
CA ASP A 444 -25.63 0.55 -13.86
C ASP A 444 -24.27 0.10 -13.32
N ILE A 445 -23.87 -1.15 -13.56
CA ILE A 445 -22.55 -1.63 -13.18
C ILE A 445 -21.43 -0.88 -13.91
N TYR A 446 -21.58 -0.62 -15.20
CA TYR A 446 -20.63 0.19 -15.96
C TYR A 446 -20.45 1.58 -15.35
N ASN A 447 -21.56 2.28 -15.09
CA ASN A 447 -21.52 3.62 -14.55
C ASN A 447 -20.95 3.66 -13.14
N TYR A 448 -21.31 2.71 -12.29
CA TYR A 448 -20.78 2.58 -10.94
C TYR A 448 -19.28 2.35 -10.96
N VAL A 449 -18.82 1.31 -11.65
CA VAL A 449 -17.40 0.97 -11.72
C VAL A 449 -16.59 2.13 -12.32
N LYS A 450 -17.06 2.73 -13.42
CA LYS A 450 -16.38 3.89 -14.02
C LYS A 450 -16.30 5.04 -13.01
N GLY A 451 -17.39 5.33 -12.30
CA GLY A 451 -17.45 6.38 -11.30
C GLY A 451 -16.45 6.20 -10.17
N GLU A 452 -16.36 4.98 -9.63
CA GLU A 452 -15.41 4.66 -8.57
C GLU A 452 -13.96 4.83 -9.05
N ILE A 453 -13.57 4.21 -10.15
CA ILE A 453 -12.20 4.33 -10.68
C ILE A 453 -11.85 5.78 -11.01
N MET A 454 -12.79 6.56 -11.55
CA MET A 454 -12.61 8.00 -11.82
C MET A 454 -12.38 8.79 -10.53
N THR A 455 -13.05 8.44 -9.43
CA THR A 455 -12.89 9.08 -8.12
C THR A 455 -11.47 8.89 -7.59
N TYR A 456 -10.95 7.65 -7.58
CA TYR A 456 -9.59 7.36 -7.18
C TYR A 456 -8.57 8.03 -8.10
N ARG A 457 -8.78 7.95 -9.41
CA ARG A 457 -7.90 8.59 -10.39
C ARG A 457 -7.86 10.11 -10.23
N GLN A 458 -9.01 10.77 -10.00
CA GLN A 458 -9.09 12.22 -9.76
C GLN A 458 -8.35 12.63 -8.48
N ALA A 459 -8.34 11.76 -7.48
CA ALA A 459 -7.57 11.94 -6.26
C ALA A 459 -6.05 11.68 -6.44
N GLY A 460 -5.61 11.23 -7.61
CA GLY A 460 -4.21 10.92 -7.90
C GLY A 460 -3.74 9.56 -7.38
N VAL A 461 -4.67 8.65 -7.10
CA VAL A 461 -4.37 7.33 -6.50
C VAL A 461 -4.97 6.18 -7.34
N MET A 462 -4.68 6.20 -8.65
CA MET A 462 -5.11 5.11 -9.53
C MET A 462 -4.74 3.76 -8.92
N PRO A 463 -5.69 2.80 -8.77
CA PRO A 463 -5.37 1.48 -8.23
C PRO A 463 -4.40 0.71 -9.15
N ASP A 464 -3.70 -0.28 -8.59
CA ASP A 464 -2.82 -1.18 -9.35
C ASP A 464 -3.54 -2.44 -9.82
N LEU A 465 -4.52 -2.90 -9.03
CA LEU A 465 -5.37 -4.04 -9.30
C LEU A 465 -6.82 -3.69 -8.95
N VAL A 466 -7.77 -4.21 -9.71
CA VAL A 466 -9.21 -4.08 -9.46
C VAL A 466 -9.88 -5.44 -9.60
N ALA A 467 -10.55 -5.87 -8.53
CA ALA A 467 -11.44 -7.03 -8.53
C ALA A 467 -12.90 -6.57 -8.63
N ILE A 468 -13.67 -7.15 -9.54
CA ILE A 468 -15.08 -6.84 -9.72
C ILE A 468 -15.93 -7.83 -8.93
N GLY A 469 -16.24 -7.46 -7.70
CA GLY A 469 -16.93 -8.30 -6.72
C GLY A 469 -15.99 -9.17 -5.90
N ASN A 470 -16.51 -9.70 -4.79
CA ASN A 470 -15.84 -10.63 -3.89
C ASN A 470 -16.45 -12.01 -4.03
N GLU A 471 -15.63 -13.05 -4.24
CA GLU A 471 -16.06 -14.46 -4.31
C GLU A 471 -17.29 -14.67 -5.19
N VAL A 472 -17.21 -14.16 -6.42
CA VAL A 472 -18.38 -14.03 -7.32
C VAL A 472 -18.95 -15.37 -7.80
N ASP A 473 -18.24 -16.47 -7.64
CA ASP A 473 -18.70 -17.82 -7.91
C ASP A 473 -19.79 -18.28 -6.94
N THR A 474 -19.87 -17.71 -5.74
CA THR A 474 -20.95 -17.94 -4.77
C THR A 474 -22.22 -17.19 -5.14
N GLY A 475 -22.14 -16.16 -5.95
CA GLY A 475 -23.25 -15.34 -6.47
C GLY A 475 -22.78 -13.97 -6.91
N PHE A 476 -23.46 -13.37 -7.90
CA PHE A 476 -23.14 -12.05 -8.41
C PHE A 476 -24.41 -11.33 -8.88
N LEU A 477 -24.73 -10.20 -8.26
CA LEU A 477 -25.88 -9.35 -8.60
C LEU A 477 -27.20 -10.16 -8.79
N GLY A 478 -27.52 -10.98 -7.81
CA GLY A 478 -28.73 -11.79 -7.75
C GLY A 478 -28.75 -12.93 -8.79
N SER A 479 -29.94 -13.39 -9.13
CA SER A 479 -30.13 -14.52 -10.04
C SER A 479 -29.73 -14.21 -11.50
N ILE A 480 -29.76 -12.95 -11.90
CA ILE A 480 -29.41 -12.55 -13.29
C ILE A 480 -27.92 -12.67 -13.55
N GLY A 481 -27.10 -12.28 -12.57
CA GLY A 481 -25.66 -12.29 -12.69
C GLY A 481 -25.00 -13.52 -12.04
N SER A 482 -25.75 -14.47 -11.48
CA SER A 482 -25.18 -15.63 -10.82
C SER A 482 -24.48 -16.56 -11.79
N PRO A 483 -23.20 -16.95 -11.57
CA PRO A 483 -22.49 -17.91 -12.38
C PRO A 483 -22.88 -19.35 -12.08
N THR A 484 -23.72 -19.57 -11.07
CA THR A 484 -24.19 -20.90 -10.64
C THR A 484 -25.36 -21.36 -11.51
N GLY A 485 -25.14 -22.35 -12.37
CA GLY A 485 -26.17 -22.93 -13.22
C GLY A 485 -25.74 -23.15 -14.66
N ALA A 486 -26.73 -23.47 -15.51
CA ALA A 486 -26.48 -23.77 -16.94
C ALA A 486 -26.22 -22.54 -17.81
N ASP A 487 -26.49 -21.34 -17.28
CA ASP A 487 -26.37 -20.08 -18.04
C ASP A 487 -25.38 -19.11 -17.38
N PHE A 488 -24.15 -19.12 -17.89
CA PHE A 488 -23.08 -18.22 -17.50
C PHE A 488 -23.17 -16.82 -18.16
N SER A 489 -24.12 -16.64 -19.08
CA SER A 489 -24.15 -15.45 -19.96
C SER A 489 -24.50 -14.15 -19.22
N GLY A 490 -25.37 -14.20 -18.23
CA GLY A 490 -25.73 -13.05 -17.42
C GLY A 490 -24.51 -12.52 -16.67
N PHE A 491 -23.82 -13.38 -15.94
CA PHE A 491 -22.58 -13.09 -15.25
C PHE A 491 -21.54 -12.50 -16.22
N ALA A 492 -21.27 -13.20 -17.31
CA ALA A 492 -20.26 -12.78 -18.27
C ALA A 492 -20.55 -11.39 -18.84
N SER A 493 -21.82 -11.11 -19.18
CA SER A 493 -22.19 -9.82 -19.75
C SER A 493 -22.01 -8.66 -18.77
N LEU A 494 -22.27 -8.87 -17.48
CA LEU A 494 -22.05 -7.89 -16.43
C LEU A 494 -20.56 -7.66 -16.19
N GLN A 495 -19.76 -8.73 -16.08
CA GLN A 495 -18.31 -8.64 -15.92
C GLN A 495 -17.64 -7.93 -17.09
N VAL A 496 -18.06 -8.19 -18.33
CA VAL A 496 -17.55 -7.50 -19.54
C VAL A 496 -17.78 -5.99 -19.44
N GLN A 497 -18.97 -5.55 -19.00
CA GLN A 497 -19.27 -4.13 -18.85
C GLN A 497 -18.45 -3.48 -17.73
N ALA A 498 -18.31 -4.17 -16.60
CA ALA A 498 -17.53 -3.68 -15.47
C ALA A 498 -16.03 -3.53 -15.81
N LEU A 499 -15.45 -4.53 -16.45
CA LEU A 499 -14.05 -4.50 -16.87
C LEU A 499 -13.79 -3.45 -17.97
N GLN A 500 -14.76 -3.25 -18.89
CA GLN A 500 -14.70 -2.16 -19.87
C GLN A 500 -14.72 -0.79 -19.19
N ALA A 501 -15.53 -0.62 -18.14
CA ALA A 501 -15.61 0.61 -17.37
C ALA A 501 -14.28 0.99 -16.70
N VAL A 502 -13.52 -0.01 -16.19
CA VAL A 502 -12.16 0.21 -15.65
C VAL A 502 -11.22 0.76 -16.72
N ALA A 503 -11.22 0.15 -17.92
CA ALA A 503 -10.38 0.59 -19.02
C ALA A 503 -10.77 1.99 -19.52
N ASP A 504 -12.08 2.28 -19.63
CA ASP A 504 -12.58 3.57 -20.05
C ASP A 504 -12.32 4.69 -19.03
N ALA A 505 -12.34 4.36 -17.74
CA ALA A 505 -11.94 5.29 -16.68
C ALA A 505 -10.45 5.67 -16.76
N ALA A 506 -9.58 4.72 -17.09
CA ALA A 506 -8.15 4.97 -17.28
C ALA A 506 -7.89 5.83 -18.53
N ALA A 507 -8.65 5.61 -19.60
CA ALA A 507 -8.53 6.32 -20.87
C ALA A 507 -9.23 7.70 -20.89
N ASP A 508 -10.09 8.00 -19.91
CA ASP A 508 -10.91 9.21 -19.89
C ASP A 508 -10.08 10.49 -19.76
N THR A 509 -10.16 11.39 -20.71
CA THR A 509 -9.37 12.63 -20.73
C THR A 509 -10.05 13.84 -20.09
N SER A 510 -11.26 13.66 -19.52
CA SER A 510 -12.03 14.76 -18.91
C SER A 510 -11.42 15.29 -17.60
N ILE A 511 -10.63 14.46 -16.90
CA ILE A 511 -9.97 14.80 -15.63
C ILE A 511 -8.45 14.84 -15.71
N GLY A 512 -7.88 14.81 -16.90
CA GLY A 512 -6.44 14.82 -17.13
C GLY A 512 -6.03 13.86 -18.24
N PRO A 513 -4.73 13.77 -18.57
CA PRO A 513 -4.24 12.84 -19.57
C PRO A 513 -4.61 11.39 -19.23
N ALA A 514 -4.79 10.54 -20.23
CA ALA A 514 -4.98 9.11 -20.04
C ALA A 514 -3.81 8.51 -19.20
N VAL A 515 -4.12 7.50 -18.41
CA VAL A 515 -3.14 6.79 -17.59
C VAL A 515 -3.17 5.30 -17.91
N PRO A 516 -2.10 4.54 -17.60
CA PRO A 516 -2.13 3.09 -17.70
C PRO A 516 -3.29 2.50 -16.90
N PRO A 517 -4.07 1.57 -17.47
CA PRO A 517 -5.13 0.91 -16.72
C PRO A 517 -4.57 0.05 -15.60
N PRO A 518 -5.31 -0.12 -14.49
CA PRO A 518 -4.98 -1.11 -13.48
C PRO A 518 -5.02 -2.52 -14.07
N LEU A 519 -4.41 -3.47 -13.38
CA LEU A 519 -4.70 -4.89 -13.60
C LEU A 519 -6.14 -5.17 -13.18
N THR A 520 -6.75 -6.17 -13.79
CA THR A 520 -8.10 -6.62 -13.44
C THR A 520 -8.09 -8.10 -13.10
N CYS A 521 -8.85 -8.51 -12.10
CA CYS A 521 -9.05 -9.92 -11.80
C CYS A 521 -10.51 -10.25 -11.51
N ILE A 522 -10.82 -11.53 -11.54
CA ILE A 522 -12.08 -12.10 -11.06
C ILE A 522 -11.74 -12.89 -9.81
N HIS A 523 -12.39 -12.55 -8.70
CA HIS A 523 -12.18 -13.17 -7.40
C HIS A 523 -13.23 -14.25 -7.14
N ILE A 524 -12.75 -15.48 -6.93
CA ILE A 524 -13.59 -16.64 -6.62
C ILE A 524 -13.11 -17.34 -5.35
N THR A 525 -14.00 -18.16 -4.76
CA THR A 525 -13.63 -19.08 -3.66
C THR A 525 -12.67 -20.17 -4.18
N PRO A 526 -11.98 -20.93 -3.30
CA PRO A 526 -11.20 -22.09 -3.71
C PRO A 526 -12.14 -23.15 -4.26
N ALA A 527 -12.45 -23.01 -5.49
CA ALA A 527 -13.25 -24.00 -6.18
C ALA A 527 -12.31 -25.02 -6.80
N TRP A 528 -12.44 -26.28 -6.41
CA TRP A 528 -11.92 -27.44 -7.13
C TRP A 528 -12.27 -27.42 -8.63
N ASN A 529 -12.94 -26.37 -9.10
CA ASN A 529 -13.32 -26.06 -10.48
C ASN A 529 -12.66 -24.77 -11.03
N LEU A 530 -11.53 -24.32 -10.51
CA LEU A 530 -10.84 -23.09 -10.93
C LEU A 530 -10.67 -23.04 -12.46
N THR A 531 -10.08 -24.09 -13.04
CA THR A 531 -9.86 -24.20 -14.49
C THR A 531 -11.18 -24.19 -15.27
N GLN A 532 -12.24 -24.87 -14.77
CA GLN A 532 -13.53 -24.90 -15.42
C GLN A 532 -14.20 -23.51 -15.43
N PHE A 533 -14.19 -22.80 -14.30
CA PHE A 533 -14.76 -21.48 -14.19
C PHE A 533 -14.11 -20.51 -15.18
N PHE A 534 -12.78 -20.45 -15.19
CA PHE A 534 -12.06 -19.53 -16.08
C PHE A 534 -12.07 -19.97 -17.55
N THR A 535 -12.25 -21.25 -17.85
CA THR A 535 -12.57 -21.72 -19.21
C THR A 535 -13.91 -21.16 -19.67
N LEU A 536 -14.94 -21.19 -18.83
CA LEU A 536 -16.25 -20.57 -19.13
C LEU A 536 -16.13 -19.03 -19.27
N ALA A 537 -15.39 -18.38 -18.39
CA ALA A 537 -15.15 -16.93 -18.46
C ALA A 537 -14.51 -16.55 -19.80
N ASN A 538 -13.46 -17.25 -20.20
CA ASN A 538 -12.77 -17.05 -21.49
C ASN A 538 -13.71 -17.32 -22.69
N SER A 539 -14.49 -18.41 -22.64
CA SER A 539 -15.42 -18.79 -23.70
C SER A 539 -16.56 -17.78 -23.89
N ASN A 540 -16.92 -17.08 -22.81
CA ASN A 540 -17.94 -16.01 -22.83
C ASN A 540 -17.36 -14.61 -23.04
N GLY A 541 -16.08 -14.51 -23.39
CA GLY A 541 -15.44 -13.27 -23.82
C GLY A 541 -15.03 -12.30 -22.71
N ILE A 542 -15.02 -12.71 -21.44
CA ILE A 542 -14.53 -11.88 -20.33
C ILE A 542 -13.02 -11.67 -20.49
N LYS A 543 -12.59 -10.41 -20.46
CA LYS A 543 -11.17 -10.00 -20.59
C LYS A 543 -10.66 -9.53 -19.24
N TYR A 544 -9.99 -10.39 -18.52
CA TYR A 544 -9.33 -10.13 -17.23
C TYR A 544 -7.82 -10.38 -17.37
N ASP A 545 -7.03 -9.77 -16.46
CA ASP A 545 -5.56 -9.92 -16.45
C ASP A 545 -5.11 -11.10 -15.58
N ALA A 546 -5.75 -11.33 -14.44
CA ALA A 546 -5.35 -12.31 -13.44
C ALA A 546 -6.54 -13.11 -12.89
N ILE A 547 -6.26 -14.26 -12.34
CA ILE A 547 -7.16 -15.08 -11.50
C ILE A 547 -6.92 -14.62 -10.05
N CYS A 548 -7.98 -14.27 -9.33
CA CYS A 548 -7.94 -13.99 -7.91
C CYS A 548 -8.73 -15.08 -7.16
N GLN A 549 -8.15 -15.63 -6.10
CA GLN A 549 -8.74 -16.73 -5.35
C GLN A 549 -8.53 -16.55 -3.85
N SER A 550 -9.54 -16.89 -3.03
CA SER A 550 -9.38 -17.10 -1.59
C SER A 550 -8.76 -18.48 -1.32
N TYR A 551 -7.93 -18.60 -0.29
CA TYR A 551 -7.48 -19.90 0.20
C TYR A 551 -7.22 -19.85 1.71
N TYR A 552 -7.88 -20.77 2.44
CA TYR A 552 -7.72 -20.94 3.88
C TYR A 552 -7.56 -22.43 4.16
N PRO A 553 -6.43 -22.92 4.71
CA PRO A 553 -6.21 -24.37 4.87
C PRO A 553 -7.27 -25.03 5.76
N PHE A 554 -7.71 -24.35 6.83
CA PHE A 554 -8.74 -24.87 7.72
C PHE A 554 -10.15 -25.00 7.08
N PHE A 555 -10.39 -24.37 5.91
CA PHE A 555 -11.64 -24.52 5.16
C PHE A 555 -11.48 -25.37 3.88
N HIS A 556 -10.32 -25.27 3.22
CA HIS A 556 -10.20 -25.67 1.84
C HIS A 556 -9.28 -26.88 1.60
N GLY A 557 -8.63 -27.38 2.66
CA GLY A 557 -7.83 -28.60 2.57
C GLY A 557 -6.32 -28.35 2.42
N PRO A 558 -5.55 -29.42 2.11
CA PRO A 558 -4.10 -29.35 2.12
C PRO A 558 -3.53 -28.45 1.03
N LEU A 559 -2.47 -27.73 1.36
CA LEU A 559 -1.75 -26.91 0.39
C LEU A 559 -0.91 -27.76 -0.57
N THR A 560 -0.26 -28.82 -0.06
CA THR A 560 0.69 -29.65 -0.82
C THR A 560 0.36 -31.14 -0.77
N ASP A 561 0.88 -31.90 -1.74
CA ASP A 561 0.82 -33.37 -1.76
C ASP A 561 1.40 -34.01 -0.48
N ALA A 562 2.46 -33.42 0.07
CA ALA A 562 3.08 -33.92 1.28
C ALA A 562 2.14 -33.81 2.49
N GLN A 563 1.40 -32.72 2.60
CA GLN A 563 0.37 -32.52 3.61
C GLN A 563 -0.80 -33.47 3.41
N ALA A 564 -1.29 -33.60 2.16
CA ALA A 564 -2.35 -34.54 1.82
C ALA A 564 -2.00 -36.01 2.14
N ALA A 565 -0.75 -36.40 1.96
CA ALA A 565 -0.23 -37.73 2.30
C ALA A 565 -0.14 -37.95 3.83
N GLN A 566 0.09 -36.91 4.59
CA GLN A 566 0.10 -36.92 6.05
C GLN A 566 -1.33 -37.01 6.63
N SER A 567 -2.21 -36.15 6.16
CA SER A 567 -3.61 -36.10 6.55
C SER A 567 -4.44 -35.38 5.49
N ASN A 568 -5.60 -35.91 5.14
CA ASN A 568 -6.62 -35.24 4.34
C ASN A 568 -7.99 -35.79 4.75
N PRO A 569 -8.49 -35.38 5.92
CA PRO A 569 -9.66 -36.01 6.54
C PRO A 569 -10.93 -35.81 5.72
N GLN A 570 -11.01 -34.77 4.90
CA GLN A 570 -12.18 -34.48 4.06
C GLN A 570 -12.00 -34.88 2.61
N SER A 571 -10.85 -35.44 2.24
CA SER A 571 -10.50 -35.77 0.86
C SER A 571 -10.65 -34.58 -0.09
N GLN A 572 -10.26 -33.41 0.38
CA GLN A 572 -10.23 -32.18 -0.41
C GLN A 572 -9.12 -32.23 -1.47
N PRO A 573 -9.26 -31.53 -2.59
CA PRO A 573 -8.16 -31.32 -3.53
C PRO A 573 -6.93 -30.70 -2.84
N VAL A 574 -5.76 -30.99 -3.39
CA VAL A 574 -4.51 -30.32 -3.01
C VAL A 574 -4.47 -28.97 -3.72
N GLU A 575 -4.35 -27.89 -2.96
CA GLU A 575 -4.41 -26.55 -3.54
C GLU A 575 -3.30 -26.30 -4.58
N GLN A 576 -2.09 -26.74 -4.32
CA GLN A 576 -0.98 -26.65 -5.27
C GLN A 576 -1.33 -27.27 -6.63
N ASP A 577 -1.99 -28.43 -6.64
CA ASP A 577 -2.40 -29.10 -7.88
C ASP A 577 -3.45 -28.29 -8.64
N VAL A 578 -4.40 -27.70 -7.93
CA VAL A 578 -5.45 -26.84 -8.50
C VAL A 578 -4.83 -25.62 -9.18
N LEU A 579 -3.89 -24.96 -8.51
CA LEU A 579 -3.18 -23.79 -9.02
C LEU A 579 -2.28 -24.13 -10.22
N VAL A 580 -1.56 -25.27 -10.17
CA VAL A 580 -0.73 -25.77 -11.28
C VAL A 580 -1.59 -26.12 -12.50
N ASP A 581 -2.75 -26.75 -12.29
CA ASP A 581 -3.69 -27.07 -13.38
C ASP A 581 -4.21 -25.78 -14.04
N ALA A 582 -4.62 -24.80 -13.26
CA ALA A 582 -5.08 -23.51 -13.78
C ALA A 582 -3.95 -22.75 -14.50
N SER A 583 -2.73 -22.75 -13.96
CA SER A 583 -1.56 -22.15 -14.61
C SER A 583 -1.29 -22.74 -16.00
N ASN A 584 -1.38 -24.06 -16.13
CA ASN A 584 -1.12 -24.76 -17.37
C ASN A 584 -2.25 -24.61 -18.41
N ASN A 585 -3.51 -24.59 -17.96
CA ASN A 585 -4.67 -24.64 -18.84
C ASN A 585 -5.28 -23.27 -19.16
N ILE A 586 -5.18 -22.30 -18.25
CA ILE A 586 -5.70 -20.94 -18.43
C ILE A 586 -4.58 -19.98 -18.83
N GLY A 587 -3.37 -20.15 -18.26
CA GLY A 587 -2.19 -19.36 -18.61
C GLY A 587 -2.28 -17.90 -18.18
N LYS A 588 -2.97 -17.61 -17.08
CA LYS A 588 -3.09 -16.29 -16.46
C LYS A 588 -2.38 -16.30 -15.10
N PRO A 589 -1.84 -15.14 -14.67
CA PRO A 589 -1.34 -15.00 -13.31
C PRO A 589 -2.40 -15.38 -12.29
N ILE A 590 -1.96 -15.96 -11.18
CA ILE A 590 -2.82 -16.36 -10.07
C ILE A 590 -2.39 -15.60 -8.81
N PHE A 591 -3.34 -14.94 -8.19
CA PHE A 591 -3.18 -14.17 -6.97
C PHE A 591 -4.09 -14.75 -5.88
N ILE A 592 -3.50 -15.16 -4.77
CA ILE A 592 -4.27 -15.52 -3.58
C ILE A 592 -4.64 -14.23 -2.89
N ILE A 593 -5.80 -13.69 -3.26
CA ILE A 593 -6.27 -12.35 -2.84
C ILE A 593 -6.86 -12.34 -1.43
N GLU A 594 -7.03 -13.52 -0.82
CA GLU A 594 -7.56 -13.65 0.53
C GLU A 594 -7.06 -14.95 1.16
N THR A 595 -6.35 -14.83 2.27
CA THR A 595 -5.85 -15.97 3.04
C THR A 595 -5.66 -15.62 4.51
N GLY A 596 -5.48 -16.61 5.35
CA GLY A 596 -5.18 -16.45 6.77
C GLY A 596 -4.95 -17.80 7.45
N GLU A 597 -4.23 -17.78 8.57
CA GLU A 597 -3.97 -18.94 9.41
C GLU A 597 -3.95 -18.54 10.87
N HIS A 598 -4.36 -19.45 11.75
CA HIS A 598 -4.43 -19.23 13.19
C HIS A 598 -3.04 -19.23 13.84
N TYR A 599 -2.78 -18.30 14.73
CA TYR A 599 -1.63 -18.39 15.65
C TYR A 599 -2.03 -18.81 17.08
N GLU A 600 -3.33 -18.80 17.39
CA GLU A 600 -3.91 -19.25 18.66
C GLU A 600 -5.41 -19.52 18.51
N ASN A 601 -5.96 -20.37 19.40
CA ASN A 601 -7.41 -20.58 19.60
C ASN A 601 -8.27 -20.86 18.33
N GLY A 602 -7.66 -21.36 17.24
CA GLY A 602 -8.38 -21.68 16.02
C GLY A 602 -9.21 -22.98 16.13
N ASP A 603 -10.18 -23.16 15.23
CA ASP A 603 -10.83 -24.45 15.00
C ASP A 603 -10.02 -25.27 13.98
N ASP A 604 -9.02 -26.02 14.48
CA ASP A 604 -8.14 -26.83 13.64
C ASP A 604 -8.71 -28.21 13.32
N SER A 605 -9.99 -28.42 13.54
CA SER A 605 -10.58 -29.75 13.31
C SER A 605 -10.41 -30.24 11.87
N ASN A 606 -10.23 -29.32 10.92
CA ASN A 606 -10.04 -29.56 9.49
C ASN A 606 -8.66 -29.22 8.98
N ASP A 607 -7.78 -28.65 9.83
CA ASP A 607 -6.42 -28.28 9.49
C ASP A 607 -5.41 -29.00 10.41
N PRO A 608 -5.06 -30.23 10.07
CA PRO A 608 -4.07 -30.98 10.84
C PRO A 608 -2.62 -30.60 10.50
N TRP A 609 -2.37 -29.71 9.56
CA TRP A 609 -1.02 -29.45 9.03
C TRP A 609 -0.32 -28.31 9.77
N TYR A 610 -1.08 -27.30 10.23
CA TYR A 610 -0.59 -26.14 10.96
C TYR A 610 -1.12 -26.14 12.40
N THR A 611 -1.04 -27.28 13.06
CA THR A 611 -1.62 -27.50 14.40
C THR A 611 -0.58 -28.07 15.39
N PRO A 612 -0.62 -27.71 16.67
CA PRO A 612 -1.56 -26.76 17.29
C PRO A 612 -1.30 -25.34 16.85
N PRO A 613 -2.32 -24.47 16.76
CA PRO A 613 -2.16 -23.09 16.36
C PRO A 613 -1.05 -22.40 17.15
N SER A 614 -0.13 -21.77 16.43
CA SER A 614 0.96 -21.03 17.04
C SER A 614 1.49 -19.98 16.05
N VAL A 615 2.20 -19.00 16.57
CA VAL A 615 2.89 -18.00 15.75
C VAL A 615 3.84 -18.66 14.74
N ALA A 616 4.50 -19.76 15.11
CA ALA A 616 5.40 -20.48 14.22
C ALA A 616 4.64 -21.20 13.09
N GLU A 617 3.48 -21.78 13.37
CA GLU A 617 2.64 -22.44 12.37
C GLU A 617 2.03 -21.42 11.40
N GLN A 618 1.54 -20.28 11.89
CA GLN A 618 1.07 -19.19 11.03
C GLN A 618 2.19 -18.72 10.08
N GLN A 619 3.38 -18.53 10.61
CA GLN A 619 4.54 -18.16 9.81
C GLN A 619 4.90 -19.22 8.77
N GLN A 620 4.90 -20.51 9.17
CA GLN A 620 5.20 -21.61 8.26
C GLN A 620 4.18 -21.70 7.13
N PHE A 621 2.91 -21.55 7.44
CA PHE A 621 1.84 -21.48 6.43
C PHE A 621 2.12 -20.41 5.37
N LEU A 622 2.47 -19.21 5.80
CA LEU A 622 2.73 -18.11 4.87
C LEU A 622 3.96 -18.36 3.99
N LEU A 623 4.99 -18.98 4.55
CA LEU A 623 6.18 -19.38 3.78
C LEU A 623 5.85 -20.49 2.76
N ASP A 624 5.11 -21.50 3.18
CA ASP A 624 4.68 -22.59 2.29
C ASP A 624 3.80 -22.08 1.15
N LEU A 625 2.86 -21.19 1.43
CA LEU A 625 1.98 -20.60 0.43
C LEU A 625 2.76 -19.73 -0.57
N GLN A 626 3.76 -18.97 -0.10
CA GLN A 626 4.65 -18.23 -1.00
C GLN A 626 5.46 -19.17 -1.88
N GLU A 627 6.02 -20.24 -1.34
CA GLU A 627 6.78 -21.23 -2.11
C GLU A 627 5.91 -21.85 -3.22
N VAL A 628 4.66 -22.20 -2.90
CA VAL A 628 3.70 -22.70 -3.89
C VAL A 628 3.43 -21.66 -4.98
N GLN A 629 3.17 -20.41 -4.60
CA GLN A 629 2.91 -19.33 -5.55
C GLN A 629 4.12 -19.03 -6.45
N GLU A 630 5.31 -18.90 -5.89
CA GLU A 630 6.54 -18.66 -6.64
C GLU A 630 6.92 -19.84 -7.54
N GLY A 631 6.56 -21.05 -7.13
CA GLY A 631 6.79 -22.32 -7.87
C GLY A 631 5.80 -22.57 -9.02
N LEU A 632 4.78 -21.74 -9.20
CA LEU A 632 3.79 -21.98 -10.26
C LEU A 632 4.40 -21.98 -11.67
N PRO A 633 3.94 -22.88 -12.56
CA PRO A 633 4.42 -22.95 -13.92
C PRO A 633 4.38 -21.60 -14.66
N ASN A 634 5.37 -21.39 -15.52
CA ASN A 634 5.49 -20.20 -16.36
C ASN A 634 5.61 -18.88 -15.56
N ASN A 635 6.04 -18.91 -14.31
CA ASN A 635 6.16 -17.75 -13.43
C ASN A 635 4.81 -17.01 -13.24
N LEU A 636 3.71 -17.75 -13.16
CA LEU A 636 2.35 -17.21 -13.08
C LEU A 636 1.87 -16.97 -11.65
N GLY A 637 2.67 -17.27 -10.62
CA GLY A 637 2.38 -16.81 -9.26
C GLY A 637 2.49 -15.31 -9.18
N MET A 638 1.44 -14.66 -8.71
CA MET A 638 1.33 -13.21 -8.68
C MET A 638 1.45 -12.63 -7.26
N GLY A 639 1.26 -13.46 -6.24
CA GLY A 639 1.39 -13.05 -4.86
C GLY A 639 0.32 -13.62 -3.94
N ILE A 640 0.37 -13.13 -2.71
CA ILE A 640 -0.58 -13.48 -1.65
C ILE A 640 -1.04 -12.22 -0.92
N GLU A 641 -2.26 -12.26 -0.38
CA GLU A 641 -2.85 -11.19 0.40
C GLU A 641 -3.50 -11.74 1.67
N TYR A 642 -3.05 -11.26 2.81
CA TYR A 642 -3.51 -11.72 4.11
C TYR A 642 -4.75 -10.94 4.55
N TRP A 643 -5.79 -11.67 4.99
CA TRP A 643 -7.06 -11.07 5.37
C TRP A 643 -7.03 -10.49 6.78
N ASP A 644 -7.40 -9.21 6.90
CA ASP A 644 -7.54 -8.42 8.14
C ASP A 644 -6.42 -8.62 9.19
N PRO A 645 -5.15 -8.43 8.81
CA PRO A 645 -4.02 -8.69 9.70
C PRO A 645 -3.96 -7.74 10.89
N ALA A 646 -4.54 -6.55 10.78
CA ALA A 646 -4.59 -5.55 11.84
C ALA A 646 -5.83 -5.68 12.73
N GLY A 647 -6.68 -6.66 12.47
CA GLY A 647 -7.91 -6.95 13.20
C GLY A 647 -7.65 -7.32 14.65
N VAL A 648 -7.69 -6.34 15.54
CA VAL A 648 -7.53 -6.55 16.97
C VAL A 648 -8.88 -6.39 17.63
N ASN A 649 -9.24 -7.34 18.48
CA ASN A 649 -10.50 -7.26 19.21
C ASN A 649 -10.51 -6.02 20.12
N ILE A 650 -11.25 -4.99 19.72
CA ILE A 650 -11.44 -3.77 20.50
C ILE A 650 -12.80 -3.86 21.20
N PRO A 651 -12.84 -3.98 22.53
CA PRO A 651 -14.10 -4.21 23.26
C PRO A 651 -15.20 -3.18 23.01
N SER A 652 -14.85 -1.95 22.62
CA SER A 652 -15.82 -0.90 22.32
C SER A 652 -16.42 -1.00 20.92
N LEU A 653 -15.83 -1.79 20.03
CA LEU A 653 -16.40 -2.17 18.75
C LEU A 653 -17.27 -3.43 18.84
N SER A 654 -17.44 -3.97 20.06
CA SER A 654 -18.32 -5.11 20.35
C SER A 654 -19.76 -4.73 20.00
N GLY A 655 -20.20 -5.09 18.86
CA GLY A 655 -21.52 -4.79 18.31
C GLY A 655 -21.52 -4.74 16.79
N GLY A 656 -20.36 -4.67 16.15
CA GLY A 656 -20.28 -4.45 14.72
C GLY A 656 -19.63 -5.55 13.91
N PHE A 657 -18.50 -6.08 14.33
CA PHE A 657 -17.66 -6.84 13.40
C PHE A 657 -17.96 -8.33 13.36
N PHE A 658 -18.20 -8.97 14.50
CA PHE A 658 -18.40 -10.41 14.62
C PHE A 658 -19.68 -10.77 15.39
N ASN A 659 -20.67 -9.88 15.49
CA ASN A 659 -21.95 -10.13 16.13
C ASN A 659 -23.04 -10.50 15.11
N GLY A 660 -22.77 -11.44 14.22
CA GLY A 660 -23.82 -12.22 13.58
C GLY A 660 -24.18 -13.38 14.48
N ASP A 661 -25.40 -13.44 14.92
CA ASP A 661 -26.23 -14.50 15.45
C ASP A 661 -25.65 -15.64 16.35
N ASN A 662 -24.35 -15.89 16.42
CA ASN A 662 -23.72 -16.82 17.36
C ASN A 662 -22.35 -16.30 17.80
N GLN A 663 -22.32 -15.50 18.85
CA GLN A 663 -21.12 -14.83 19.39
C GLN A 663 -19.96 -15.77 19.77
N ALA A 664 -20.19 -17.05 19.98
CA ALA A 664 -19.15 -17.98 20.42
C ALA A 664 -18.33 -18.51 19.24
N ASP A 665 -18.96 -18.82 18.11
CA ASP A 665 -18.29 -19.53 17.02
C ASP A 665 -17.50 -18.57 16.09
N ALA A 666 -18.04 -17.38 15.80
CA ALA A 666 -17.36 -16.39 14.96
C ALA A 666 -16.11 -15.79 15.63
N ILE A 667 -16.15 -15.60 16.95
CA ILE A 667 -14.98 -15.15 17.72
C ILE A 667 -13.88 -16.22 17.70
N TYR A 668 -14.22 -17.50 17.74
CA TYR A 668 -13.26 -18.59 17.72
C TYR A 668 -12.52 -18.73 16.39
N ILE A 669 -13.20 -18.54 15.27
CA ILE A 669 -12.63 -18.75 13.93
C ILE A 669 -11.63 -17.65 13.58
N TRP A 670 -11.85 -16.41 13.99
CA TRP A 670 -11.04 -15.26 13.52
C TRP A 670 -10.11 -14.65 14.56
N ASN A 671 -10.25 -14.93 15.83
CA ASN A 671 -9.43 -14.34 16.89
C ASN A 671 -7.94 -14.66 16.81
N GLY A 672 -7.57 -15.76 16.21
CA GLY A 672 -6.18 -16.18 16.07
C GLY A 672 -5.56 -15.91 14.70
N VAL A 673 -6.29 -15.29 13.76
CA VAL A 673 -5.82 -15.13 12.36
C VAL A 673 -5.00 -13.85 12.14
N THR A 674 -5.05 -12.89 13.06
CA THR A 674 -4.37 -11.59 12.88
C THR A 674 -2.84 -11.71 12.89
N LEU A 675 -2.15 -10.76 12.26
CA LEU A 675 -0.69 -10.62 12.33
C LEU A 675 -0.23 -9.69 13.46
N PHE A 676 -1.12 -9.36 14.37
CA PHE A 676 -0.81 -8.64 15.61
C PHE A 676 -1.33 -9.41 16.81
N ASN A 677 -0.57 -9.41 17.90
CA ASN A 677 -0.97 -10.07 19.14
C ASN A 677 -2.21 -9.39 19.74
N ASN A 678 -3.31 -10.09 19.83
CA ASN A 678 -4.56 -9.62 20.40
C ASN A 678 -4.98 -10.37 21.68
N ALA A 679 -4.17 -11.31 22.15
CA ALA A 679 -4.45 -12.15 23.32
C ALA A 679 -3.43 -11.94 24.45
N ASP A 680 -3.77 -12.44 25.62
CA ASP A 680 -2.82 -12.60 26.71
C ASP A 680 -2.23 -14.04 26.72
N SER A 681 -1.31 -14.30 27.62
CA SER A 681 -0.69 -15.63 27.79
C SER A 681 -1.67 -16.77 28.10
N SER A 682 -2.94 -16.47 28.35
CA SER A 682 -4.00 -17.47 28.57
C SER A 682 -4.89 -17.67 27.33
N GLY A 683 -4.57 -16.99 26.20
CA GLY A 683 -5.36 -17.02 24.98
C GLY A 683 -6.65 -16.20 25.06
N THR A 684 -6.73 -15.24 25.97
CA THR A 684 -7.88 -14.34 26.09
C THR A 684 -7.48 -12.90 25.79
N THR A 685 -8.34 -12.13 25.12
CA THR A 685 -8.09 -10.72 24.84
C THR A 685 -7.84 -9.95 26.13
N ASN A 686 -6.65 -9.39 26.28
CA ASN A 686 -6.29 -8.59 27.43
C ASN A 686 -5.58 -7.31 27.00
N VAL A 687 -6.33 -6.25 26.83
CA VAL A 687 -5.83 -4.93 26.41
C VAL A 687 -4.80 -4.31 27.36
N ASN A 688 -4.62 -4.86 28.56
CA ASN A 688 -3.62 -4.43 29.53
C ASN A 688 -2.32 -5.24 29.43
N ASP A 689 -2.25 -6.28 28.58
CA ASP A 689 -1.02 -7.02 28.36
C ASP A 689 0.00 -6.12 27.64
N PRO A 690 1.27 -6.06 28.09
CA PRO A 690 2.30 -5.27 27.41
C PRO A 690 2.55 -5.68 25.96
N SER A 691 2.29 -6.95 25.60
CA SER A 691 2.44 -7.47 24.22
C SER A 691 1.21 -7.22 23.34
N TYR A 692 0.10 -6.72 23.90
CA TYR A 692 -1.11 -6.41 23.13
C TYR A 692 -0.82 -5.43 21.99
N SER A 693 -1.29 -5.77 20.80
CA SER A 693 -1.00 -5.05 19.54
C SER A 693 0.48 -5.06 19.09
N GLU A 694 1.30 -5.96 19.62
CA GLU A 694 2.64 -6.21 19.09
C GLU A 694 2.56 -6.97 17.76
N LEU A 695 3.44 -6.61 16.82
CA LEU A 695 3.57 -7.29 15.53
C LEU A 695 4.02 -8.74 15.73
N LEU A 696 3.41 -9.67 15.02
CA LEU A 696 3.77 -11.09 15.03
C LEU A 696 4.73 -11.42 13.87
N PRO A 697 5.60 -12.43 14.03
CA PRO A 697 6.54 -12.89 13.00
C PRO A 697 5.91 -13.29 11.66
N GLY A 698 4.64 -13.65 11.64
CA GLY A 698 3.90 -13.89 10.41
C GLY A 698 3.91 -12.72 9.44
N MET A 699 4.05 -11.48 9.92
CA MET A 699 4.20 -10.31 9.07
C MET A 699 5.51 -10.34 8.28
N ASP A 700 6.62 -10.73 8.91
CA ASP A 700 7.91 -10.88 8.22
C ASP A 700 7.84 -11.98 7.16
N ALA A 701 7.17 -13.10 7.45
CA ALA A 701 6.94 -14.16 6.48
C ALA A 701 6.10 -13.66 5.30
N LEU A 702 4.99 -12.99 5.55
CA LEU A 702 4.15 -12.38 4.50
C LEU A 702 4.95 -11.42 3.63
N GLY A 703 5.75 -10.56 4.24
CA GLY A 703 6.57 -9.57 3.55
C GLY A 703 7.79 -10.13 2.82
N GLY A 704 8.03 -11.44 2.88
CA GLY A 704 9.26 -12.07 2.38
C GLY A 704 10.48 -11.74 3.23
N ASN A 705 10.30 -11.16 4.41
CA ASN A 705 11.33 -10.95 5.42
C ASN A 705 11.41 -12.17 6.34
N LEU A 706 12.54 -12.27 7.05
CA LEU A 706 12.82 -13.43 7.86
C LEU A 706 12.73 -13.07 9.33
N ASP A 707 12.07 -13.92 10.11
CA ASP A 707 11.89 -13.71 11.54
C ASP A 707 13.25 -13.71 12.28
N SER A 708 13.55 -12.61 12.95
CA SER A 708 14.77 -12.47 13.74
C SER A 708 14.79 -13.30 15.02
N THR A 709 13.68 -13.90 15.43
CA THR A 709 13.58 -14.75 16.63
C THR A 709 13.87 -16.22 16.33
N LEU A 710 13.64 -16.65 15.07
CA LEU A 710 13.93 -18.01 14.63
C LEU A 710 15.39 -18.23 14.27
N SER A 711 15.75 -19.47 14.20
CA SER A 711 17.01 -19.91 13.60
C SER A 711 16.75 -20.54 12.24
N TYR A 712 17.66 -20.32 11.31
CA TYR A 712 17.58 -20.81 9.95
C TYR A 712 18.80 -21.64 9.58
N LYS A 713 18.63 -22.60 8.69
CA LYS A 713 19.71 -23.21 7.90
C LYS A 713 19.61 -22.70 6.46
N PHE A 714 20.75 -22.47 5.83
CA PHE A 714 20.78 -22.02 4.43
C PHE A 714 21.23 -23.17 3.54
N VAL A 715 20.33 -23.65 2.68
CA VAL A 715 20.57 -24.81 1.81
C VAL A 715 20.96 -24.30 0.43
N ASN A 716 22.17 -24.66 0.00
CA ASN A 716 22.68 -24.23 -1.30
C ASN A 716 22.00 -24.97 -2.45
N ARG A 717 21.48 -24.24 -3.43
CA ARG A 717 20.73 -24.79 -4.58
C ARG A 717 21.54 -25.77 -5.44
N SER A 718 22.84 -25.52 -5.61
CA SER A 718 23.70 -26.32 -6.46
C SER A 718 24.09 -27.67 -5.85
N SER A 719 24.36 -27.66 -4.53
CA SER A 719 24.94 -28.80 -3.83
C SER A 719 23.96 -29.53 -2.91
N GLY A 720 22.88 -28.87 -2.47
CA GLY A 720 22.01 -29.35 -1.41
C GLY A 720 22.65 -29.32 -0.02
N ASN A 721 23.86 -28.79 0.09
CA ASN A 721 24.58 -28.67 1.36
C ASN A 721 24.14 -27.39 2.10
N ILE A 722 24.31 -27.40 3.43
CA ILE A 722 23.96 -26.27 4.30
C ILE A 722 25.19 -25.44 4.66
N LEU A 723 25.00 -24.11 4.75
CA LEU A 723 26.04 -23.17 5.19
C LEU A 723 26.50 -23.53 6.62
N SER A 724 27.78 -23.70 6.80
CA SER A 724 28.37 -24.12 8.08
C SER A 724 29.59 -23.28 8.43
N VAL A 725 29.85 -23.12 9.73
CA VAL A 725 31.14 -22.62 10.19
C VAL A 725 32.12 -23.80 10.21
N TYR A 726 33.19 -23.71 9.42
CA TYR A 726 34.16 -24.78 9.21
C TYR A 726 34.63 -25.42 10.52
N GLN A 727 34.46 -26.74 10.60
CA GLN A 727 34.77 -27.57 11.77
C GLN A 727 34.05 -27.11 13.06
N GLY A 728 32.94 -26.40 12.96
CA GLY A 728 32.21 -25.89 14.12
C GLY A 728 33.01 -24.91 14.98
N SER A 729 34.01 -24.23 14.41
CA SER A 729 34.84 -23.27 15.13
C SER A 729 34.01 -22.12 15.69
N ASN A 730 34.25 -21.71 16.91
CA ASN A 730 33.62 -20.58 17.55
C ASN A 730 34.48 -19.29 17.53
N SER A 731 35.63 -19.34 16.87
CA SER A 731 36.55 -18.20 16.80
C SER A 731 36.09 -17.14 15.79
N SER A 732 36.31 -15.87 16.13
CA SER A 732 36.23 -14.79 15.15
C SER A 732 37.26 -14.98 14.04
N GLY A 733 36.87 -14.77 12.78
CA GLY A 733 37.71 -15.05 11.61
C GLY A 733 37.67 -16.52 11.13
N ALA A 734 36.83 -17.38 11.72
CA ALA A 734 36.62 -18.73 11.20
C ALA A 734 35.89 -18.70 9.85
N MET A 735 36.46 -19.44 8.88
CA MET A 735 35.89 -19.55 7.53
C MET A 735 34.58 -20.34 7.51
N LEU A 736 33.79 -20.14 6.48
CA LEU A 736 32.58 -20.88 6.22
C LEU A 736 32.79 -21.90 5.09
N ASP A 737 32.08 -23.00 5.20
CA ASP A 737 31.96 -24.02 4.14
C ASP A 737 30.50 -24.44 3.96
N ALA A 738 30.24 -25.38 3.07
CA ALA A 738 28.93 -25.97 2.87
C ALA A 738 29.00 -27.47 3.13
N GLU A 739 28.32 -27.93 4.18
CA GLU A 739 28.34 -29.31 4.65
C GLU A 739 27.02 -30.03 4.33
N THR A 740 27.06 -31.37 4.33
CA THR A 740 25.85 -32.18 4.11
C THR A 740 24.84 -31.94 5.24
N ASP A 741 23.58 -31.69 4.88
CA ASP A 741 22.48 -31.59 5.85
C ASP A 741 22.21 -32.96 6.48
N SER A 742 22.38 -33.03 7.79
CA SER A 742 22.11 -34.25 8.58
C SER A 742 20.65 -34.36 9.03
N GLY A 743 19.81 -33.38 8.70
CA GLY A 743 18.44 -33.25 9.20
C GLY A 743 18.35 -32.71 10.64
N SER A 744 19.48 -32.57 11.34
CA SER A 744 19.53 -31.96 12.68
C SER A 744 20.75 -31.03 12.73
N PRO A 745 20.61 -29.79 12.24
CA PRO A 745 21.71 -28.86 12.12
C PRO A 745 22.28 -28.49 13.51
N THR A 746 23.61 -28.44 13.59
CA THR A 746 24.32 -28.00 14.79
C THR A 746 24.28 -26.48 14.93
N ALA A 747 24.63 -25.92 16.07
CA ALA A 747 24.69 -24.49 16.29
C ALA A 747 25.59 -23.74 15.26
N SER A 748 26.61 -24.40 14.69
CA SER A 748 27.48 -23.87 13.64
C SER A 748 26.82 -23.84 12.25
N GLN A 749 25.66 -24.45 12.11
CA GLN A 749 24.87 -24.55 10.89
C GLN A 749 23.53 -23.80 11.00
N GLN A 750 23.32 -23.11 12.11
CA GLN A 750 22.14 -22.35 12.41
C GLN A 750 22.44 -20.86 12.45
N TRP A 751 21.60 -20.08 11.83
CA TRP A 751 21.78 -18.65 11.64
C TRP A 751 20.51 -17.89 12.04
N ARG A 752 20.68 -16.75 12.65
CA ARG A 752 19.60 -15.81 12.91
C ARG A 752 19.73 -14.62 11.98
N ILE A 753 18.63 -14.22 11.35
CA ILE A 753 18.61 -13.09 10.44
C ILE A 753 17.98 -11.91 11.17
N MET A 754 18.68 -10.80 11.27
CA MET A 754 18.25 -9.61 12.00
C MET A 754 18.24 -8.41 11.06
N GLY A 755 17.08 -7.83 10.82
CA GLY A 755 16.94 -6.63 10.00
C GLY A 755 17.53 -5.39 10.68
N ASN A 756 18.14 -4.51 9.90
CA ASN A 756 18.69 -3.22 10.36
C ASN A 756 17.68 -2.07 10.19
N GLY A 757 16.49 -2.34 9.65
CA GLY A 757 15.47 -1.32 9.37
C GLY A 757 15.73 -0.48 8.11
N ASP A 758 16.80 -0.75 7.37
CA ASP A 758 17.18 -0.04 6.13
C ASP A 758 17.28 -0.99 4.90
N GLY A 759 16.69 -2.19 5.01
CA GLY A 759 16.68 -3.22 3.96
C GLY A 759 17.93 -4.10 3.91
N TYR A 760 18.80 -3.98 4.91
CA TYR A 760 19.92 -4.89 5.10
C TYR A 760 19.75 -5.72 6.36
N PHE A 761 20.39 -6.87 6.35
CA PHE A 761 20.30 -7.85 7.42
C PHE A 761 21.67 -8.20 7.97
N LYS A 762 21.74 -8.42 9.26
CA LYS A 762 22.86 -9.07 9.91
C LYS A 762 22.53 -10.54 10.10
N ILE A 763 23.39 -11.40 9.62
CA ILE A 763 23.24 -12.86 9.70
C ILE A 763 24.12 -13.37 10.84
N ALA A 764 23.51 -13.64 11.99
CA ALA A 764 24.21 -14.03 13.19
C ALA A 764 24.29 -15.55 13.32
N SER A 765 25.49 -16.07 13.59
CA SER A 765 25.71 -17.49 13.91
C SER A 765 25.16 -17.82 15.29
N LEU A 766 24.46 -18.93 15.43
CA LEU A 766 24.08 -19.48 16.73
C LEU A 766 25.22 -20.24 17.42
N ASN A 767 26.39 -20.37 16.79
CA ASN A 767 27.59 -20.86 17.39
C ASN A 767 28.29 -19.72 18.16
N PRO A 768 28.10 -19.59 19.48
CA PRO A 768 28.58 -18.43 20.22
C PRO A 768 30.10 -18.34 20.23
N GLY A 769 30.62 -17.15 20.05
CA GLY A 769 32.04 -16.86 20.18
C GLY A 769 32.56 -16.98 21.60
N PRO A 770 33.90 -16.88 21.78
CA PRO A 770 34.52 -16.90 23.09
C PRO A 770 33.91 -15.84 24.02
N GLY A 771 33.53 -16.24 25.21
CA GLY A 771 32.86 -15.36 26.17
C GLY A 771 31.38 -15.13 25.89
N ASN A 772 30.74 -16.00 25.10
CA ASN A 772 29.31 -15.92 24.70
C ASN A 772 29.00 -14.69 23.86
N THR A 773 29.94 -14.27 23.01
CA THR A 773 29.73 -13.18 22.06
C THR A 773 29.00 -13.68 20.84
N THR A 774 28.16 -12.82 20.24
CA THR A 774 27.52 -13.11 18.97
C THR A 774 28.51 -12.95 17.84
N ASN A 775 28.61 -13.94 16.94
CA ASN A 775 29.34 -13.84 15.70
C ASN A 775 28.34 -13.60 14.54
N ALA A 776 28.77 -12.86 13.51
CA ALA A 776 27.99 -12.59 12.31
C ALA A 776 28.75 -12.99 11.05
N LEU A 777 28.00 -13.22 9.99
CA LEU A 777 28.52 -13.42 8.64
C LEU A 777 29.26 -12.15 8.19
N ASP A 778 30.52 -12.31 7.73
CA ASP A 778 31.45 -11.21 7.50
C ASP A 778 32.28 -11.48 6.23
N ASP A 779 32.54 -10.47 5.43
CA ASP A 779 33.57 -10.56 4.41
C ASP A 779 34.95 -10.39 5.06
N ALA A 780 35.87 -11.31 4.88
CA ALA A 780 37.13 -11.31 5.59
C ALA A 780 37.88 -9.96 5.52
N ALA A 781 37.85 -9.21 6.62
CA ALA A 781 38.53 -7.93 6.83
C ALA A 781 38.04 -6.76 5.90
N GLY A 782 36.78 -6.73 5.55
CA GLY A 782 36.22 -5.66 4.71
C GLY A 782 36.76 -5.67 3.28
N SER A 783 36.97 -6.84 2.72
CA SER A 783 37.51 -7.00 1.37
C SER A 783 36.41 -6.81 0.30
N THR A 784 36.69 -6.05 -0.74
CA THR A 784 35.84 -5.95 -1.93
C THR A 784 36.35 -6.79 -3.11
N ALA A 785 37.27 -7.71 -2.86
CA ALA A 785 37.85 -8.52 -3.93
C ALA A 785 37.08 -9.83 -4.14
N ASN A 786 36.91 -10.21 -5.41
CA ASN A 786 36.32 -11.51 -5.79
C ASN A 786 37.16 -12.67 -5.21
N GLY A 787 36.51 -13.75 -4.83
CA GLY A 787 37.15 -14.94 -4.26
C GLY A 787 37.59 -14.75 -2.82
N THR A 788 37.24 -13.67 -2.16
CA THR A 788 37.53 -13.50 -0.72
C THR A 788 36.69 -14.48 0.10
N ALA A 789 37.31 -15.15 1.06
CA ALA A 789 36.59 -16.05 1.96
C ALA A 789 35.57 -15.29 2.81
N ILE A 790 34.43 -15.91 3.00
CA ILE A 790 33.45 -15.47 3.99
C ILE A 790 33.78 -16.13 5.32
N VAL A 791 33.69 -15.36 6.38
CA VAL A 791 34.04 -15.76 7.74
C VAL A 791 32.91 -15.44 8.71
N GLN A 792 32.91 -16.03 9.88
CA GLN A 792 32.19 -15.47 11.01
C GLN A 792 33.09 -14.53 11.80
N SER A 793 32.63 -13.39 12.20
CA SER A 793 33.36 -12.43 13.03
C SER A 793 32.49 -11.89 14.16
N ALA A 794 33.11 -11.42 15.25
CA ALA A 794 32.36 -10.78 16.32
C ALA A 794 31.44 -9.68 15.77
N ALA A 795 30.16 -9.77 16.08
CA ALA A 795 29.15 -8.85 15.56
C ALA A 795 29.46 -7.38 15.91
N ASN A 796 29.43 -6.52 14.92
CA ASN A 796 29.67 -5.10 15.02
C ASN A 796 28.72 -4.31 14.11
N SER A 797 28.85 -3.01 14.02
CA SER A 797 27.99 -2.14 13.20
C SER A 797 28.57 -1.81 11.82
N SER A 798 29.55 -2.59 11.32
CA SER A 798 30.17 -2.31 10.03
C SER A 798 29.38 -2.91 8.86
N THR A 799 29.47 -2.28 7.71
CA THR A 799 28.77 -2.67 6.47
C THR A 799 29.28 -3.99 5.88
N GLU A 800 30.44 -4.47 6.29
CA GLU A 800 30.99 -5.78 5.90
C GLU A 800 30.20 -6.96 6.48
N GLN A 801 29.41 -6.72 7.57
CA GLN A 801 28.52 -7.69 8.19
C GLN A 801 27.05 -7.49 7.83
N GLU A 802 26.76 -6.63 6.89
CA GLU A 802 25.41 -6.33 6.44
C GLU A 802 25.17 -6.90 5.04
N TRP A 803 24.05 -7.59 4.88
CA TRP A 803 23.73 -8.35 3.68
C TRP A 803 22.32 -7.98 3.20
N SER A 804 22.15 -7.76 1.91
CA SER A 804 20.82 -7.79 1.31
C SER A 804 20.48 -9.22 0.93
N ILE A 805 19.22 -9.60 1.15
CA ILE A 805 18.67 -10.90 0.80
C ILE A 805 17.76 -10.68 -0.40
N VAL A 806 18.21 -11.16 -1.56
CA VAL A 806 17.57 -10.88 -2.86
C VAL A 806 16.94 -12.16 -3.38
N SER A 807 15.66 -12.14 -3.71
CA SER A 807 14.98 -13.30 -4.30
C SER A 807 15.64 -13.71 -5.62
N ALA A 808 15.96 -14.99 -5.74
CA ALA A 808 16.47 -15.61 -6.95
C ALA A 808 15.42 -16.46 -7.68
N GLY A 809 14.16 -16.41 -7.20
CA GLY A 809 13.03 -17.18 -7.71
C GLY A 809 13.01 -18.65 -7.26
N GLY A 810 11.82 -19.23 -7.18
CA GLY A 810 11.62 -20.62 -6.79
C GLY A 810 12.01 -20.92 -5.34
N GLY A 811 11.73 -20.00 -4.40
CA GLY A 811 12.08 -20.16 -2.98
C GLY A 811 13.58 -20.03 -2.65
N TYR A 812 14.39 -19.54 -3.60
CA TYR A 812 15.81 -19.31 -3.39
C TYR A 812 16.16 -17.84 -3.30
N PHE A 813 17.24 -17.56 -2.54
CA PHE A 813 17.73 -16.21 -2.27
C PHE A 813 19.23 -16.11 -2.54
N SER A 814 19.67 -14.93 -2.92
CA SER A 814 21.09 -14.58 -2.99
C SER A 814 21.42 -13.60 -1.87
N PHE A 815 22.51 -13.82 -1.18
CA PHE A 815 23.02 -12.93 -0.13
C PHE A 815 24.08 -12.02 -0.72
N VAL A 816 23.81 -10.72 -0.78
CA VAL A 816 24.73 -9.73 -1.35
C VAL A 816 25.28 -8.84 -0.24
N ASN A 817 26.60 -8.82 -0.11
CA ASN A 817 27.27 -8.03 0.93
C ASN A 817 27.13 -6.52 0.66
N ARG A 818 26.80 -5.74 1.67
CA ARG A 818 26.58 -4.28 1.56
C ARG A 818 27.85 -3.51 1.18
N LEU A 819 28.99 -3.90 1.70
CA LEU A 819 30.27 -3.21 1.45
C LEU A 819 30.81 -3.51 0.06
N SER A 820 30.86 -4.79 -0.32
CA SER A 820 31.52 -5.25 -1.55
C SER A 820 30.58 -5.26 -2.77
N GLY A 821 29.26 -5.40 -2.55
CA GLY A 821 28.28 -5.68 -3.61
C GLY A 821 28.42 -7.07 -4.21
N LEU A 822 29.23 -7.96 -3.60
CA LEU A 822 29.46 -9.32 -4.07
C LEU A 822 28.53 -10.30 -3.35
N THR A 823 28.33 -11.46 -3.99
CA THR A 823 27.35 -12.47 -3.57
C THR A 823 28.02 -13.66 -2.90
N LEU A 824 27.39 -14.19 -1.87
CA LEU A 824 27.80 -15.42 -1.18
C LEU A 824 27.78 -16.62 -2.12
N ASP A 825 28.92 -17.29 -2.36
CA ASP A 825 29.11 -18.34 -3.36
C ASP A 825 29.84 -19.56 -2.82
N THR A 826 29.38 -20.76 -3.18
CA THR A 826 30.04 -22.04 -2.89
C THR A 826 30.95 -22.54 -4.02
N SER A 827 30.87 -21.96 -5.23
CA SER A 827 31.63 -22.42 -6.39
C SER A 827 33.04 -21.83 -6.44
N GLY A 828 33.27 -20.75 -5.70
CA GLY A 828 34.51 -19.99 -5.75
C GLY A 828 35.57 -20.54 -4.85
N GLY A 829 36.71 -19.96 -4.93
CA GLY A 829 37.88 -20.31 -4.19
C GLY A 829 38.84 -21.12 -5.03
N SER A 830 39.97 -20.49 -5.36
CA SER A 830 41.10 -21.16 -5.97
C SER A 830 42.22 -21.38 -4.93
N GLY A 831 42.97 -22.43 -5.10
CA GLY A 831 44.09 -22.72 -4.21
C GLY A 831 43.68 -23.14 -2.79
N ALA A 832 44.10 -22.39 -1.79
CA ALA A 832 43.84 -22.72 -0.36
C ALA A 832 42.37 -22.53 0.07
N LEU A 833 41.54 -21.85 -0.75
CA LEU A 833 40.12 -21.59 -0.46
C LEU A 833 39.18 -22.57 -1.17
N THR A 834 39.68 -23.58 -1.85
CA THR A 834 38.84 -24.61 -2.48
C THR A 834 38.02 -25.34 -1.42
N GLY A 835 36.69 -25.32 -1.57
CA GLY A 835 35.74 -25.92 -0.63
C GLY A 835 35.19 -24.97 0.44
N PHE A 836 35.68 -23.73 0.48
CA PHE A 836 35.14 -22.70 1.35
C PHE A 836 34.13 -21.78 0.59
N VAL A 837 33.27 -21.17 1.38
CA VAL A 837 32.33 -20.14 0.86
C VAL A 837 33.09 -18.83 0.70
N VAL A 838 32.93 -18.22 -0.46
CA VAL A 838 33.60 -16.98 -0.85
C VAL A 838 32.55 -15.95 -1.32
N GLN A 839 32.99 -14.71 -1.53
CA GLN A 839 32.17 -13.73 -2.26
C GLN A 839 32.62 -13.64 -3.71
N GLU A 840 31.66 -13.62 -4.64
CA GLU A 840 31.90 -13.52 -6.07
C GLU A 840 30.90 -12.51 -6.72
N PRO A 841 31.19 -11.97 -7.90
CA PRO A 841 30.19 -11.18 -8.63
C PRO A 841 28.89 -11.92 -8.79
N GLY A 842 27.79 -11.25 -8.55
CA GLY A 842 26.46 -11.83 -8.65
C GLY A 842 26.21 -12.39 -10.05
N GLY A 843 25.79 -13.65 -10.10
CA GLY A 843 25.41 -14.34 -11.33
C GLY A 843 24.18 -15.18 -11.07
N SER A 844 23.10 -14.84 -11.69
CA SER A 844 21.79 -15.45 -11.43
C SER A 844 21.59 -16.86 -11.90
N THR A 845 22.35 -17.28 -12.89
CA THR A 845 22.37 -18.68 -13.29
C THR A 845 23.30 -19.51 -12.39
N ALA A 846 24.05 -18.85 -11.54
CA ALA A 846 24.96 -19.50 -10.61
C ALA A 846 24.17 -20.09 -9.44
N GLN A 847 23.67 -21.31 -9.57
CA GLN A 847 22.98 -22.00 -8.48
C GLN A 847 23.84 -22.13 -7.22
N SER A 848 25.17 -22.01 -7.33
CA SER A 848 26.11 -21.95 -6.22
C SER A 848 25.94 -20.67 -5.36
N GLN A 849 25.31 -19.61 -5.90
CA GLN A 849 25.01 -18.35 -5.22
C GLN A 849 23.58 -18.27 -4.70
N GLN A 850 22.81 -19.34 -4.86
CA GLN A 850 21.41 -19.38 -4.49
C GLN A 850 21.17 -20.32 -3.32
N TRP A 851 20.43 -19.83 -2.35
CA TRP A 851 20.24 -20.49 -1.07
C TRP A 851 18.75 -20.51 -0.71
N GLN A 852 18.27 -21.64 -0.27
CA GLN A 852 16.97 -21.75 0.38
C GLN A 852 17.17 -21.42 1.87
N ILE A 853 16.30 -20.59 2.42
CA ILE A 853 16.32 -20.21 3.83
C ILE A 853 15.26 -21.06 4.52
N VAL A 854 15.70 -21.99 5.36
CA VAL A 854 14.83 -23.00 5.97
C VAL A 854 14.83 -22.81 7.48
N PRO A 855 13.66 -22.59 8.11
CA PRO A 855 13.57 -22.55 9.56
C PRO A 855 14.07 -23.85 10.20
N VAL A 856 14.67 -23.71 11.37
CA VAL A 856 15.09 -24.84 12.21
C VAL A 856 14.22 -24.87 13.44
N HIS A 857 13.36 -25.87 13.53
CA HIS A 857 12.41 -26.07 14.63
C HIS A 857 12.99 -26.89 15.78
#